data_abcc4ae2059c171447b679d0da41ad48
#
_entry.id   abcc4ae2059c171447b679d0da41ad48
#
_cell.length_a   1.000
_cell.length_b   1.000
_cell.length_c   1.000
_cell.angle_alpha   90.00
_cell.angle_beta   90.00
_cell.angle_gamma   90.00
#
_symmetry.space_group_name_H-M   'P 1'
#
loop_
_entity.id
_entity.type
_entity.pdbx_description
1 polymer ?
#
loop_
_entity_poly.entity_id
_entity_poly.type
_entity_poly.pdbx_seq_one_letter_code
_entity_poly.pdbx_strand_id
1 'polypeptide(L)'
;MAAAHLEKLNDRQRQAVEHGVAMPDGTIGGPLLIIAGAGSGKTNTLAHRVAHLIVNGADPRRILLMTFSRRAASEMARRVQRICKQVLGDHSTVMTDALAWAGTFHGMGARLLRIYAKQIGLSADFTIHDREDSADLMNLIRHELGFSKMESRFPTKGTCLAIYSRVVNSESTIGVVLKNAYPFALGWEEQLKQLFAAYVDAKQHQNVLDYDDLLLYWAQMMSDAALAEDVGHRFDHVLVDEYQDTNRLQASILLALKPSGHGLTVVGDDAQSIYSFRAATIHNILDFPKEFSPKPADVITLDRNYRSTQPILAAANGVISLARERFTKNLWTDRQSEQRPMLVTVRDESDQANYIVEQVLANREVGVRLKQQAVLFRTSSHSGALEVELTRRNIPFVKFGGLKFLDSAHVKDLLATLRFAQNPRDRVAGFRLLQMLPGVGPQTAGRILDTIALDPEPLQSLAEIPPPPRSGDDWPAFIDLLSSLRKAEGGWPGEIGLARVWYEPHLERLHEDHDTRKADLAQLEQIANGYPNRERFLTELTLDPPDATSDQAGVPLLDEDYLILSTVHSAKGQEWRSVYMLNVVDGCMPSDLGAGTTAELEEERRLLYVGMTRARDNLALITPQRFFTYGQNVKGDRHVYASRTRFIPATLLHLFETTNWPKVAATASVASARNVRIDVGARMRSMWK
;
A
#
# COMPACT_ATOMS: atom_id res chain seq x y z
N MET A 1 27.29 -6.77 30.10
CA MET A 1 26.27 -5.77 29.68
C MET A 1 25.61 -6.07 28.33
N ALA A 2 26.16 -6.95 27.49
CA ALA A 2 25.61 -7.26 26.17
C ALA A 2 24.27 -8.05 26.13
N ALA A 3 23.80 -8.62 27.22
CA ALA A 3 22.64 -9.52 27.25
C ALA A 3 21.29 -8.87 27.62
N ALA A 4 21.28 -7.69 28.21
CA ALA A 4 20.05 -7.08 28.75
C ALA A 4 18.95 -6.83 27.70
N HIS A 5 19.30 -6.53 26.44
CA HIS A 5 18.35 -6.33 25.36
C HIS A 5 17.77 -7.64 24.82
N LEU A 6 18.37 -8.79 25.15
CA LEU A 6 17.91 -10.11 24.72
C LEU A 6 16.98 -10.79 25.73
N GLU A 7 16.92 -10.30 26.99
CA GLU A 7 16.14 -10.92 28.08
C GLU A 7 14.63 -11.01 27.79
N LYS A 8 14.09 -10.08 27.03
CA LYS A 8 12.65 -10.04 26.65
C LYS A 8 12.29 -10.93 25.47
N LEU A 9 13.28 -11.52 24.83
CA LEU A 9 13.09 -12.40 23.68
C LEU A 9 12.89 -13.84 24.12
N ASN A 10 12.00 -14.57 23.46
CA ASN A 10 11.95 -16.02 23.61
C ASN A 10 13.15 -16.69 22.93
N ASP A 11 13.36 -18.00 23.20
CA ASP A 11 14.52 -18.73 22.69
C ASP A 11 14.66 -18.69 21.17
N ARG A 12 13.56 -18.81 20.42
CA ARG A 12 13.55 -18.75 18.94
C ARG A 12 13.87 -17.34 18.43
N GLN A 13 13.30 -16.34 19.06
CA GLN A 13 13.61 -14.94 18.72
C GLN A 13 15.09 -14.64 19.03
N ARG A 14 15.59 -15.10 20.17
CA ARG A 14 17.01 -14.95 20.55
C ARG A 14 17.92 -15.66 19.54
N GLN A 15 17.63 -16.91 19.20
CA GLN A 15 18.36 -17.65 18.17
C GLN A 15 18.43 -16.87 16.85
N ALA A 16 17.30 -16.27 16.41
CA ALA A 16 17.25 -15.46 15.18
C ALA A 16 18.06 -14.16 15.28
N VAL A 17 18.09 -13.54 16.47
CA VAL A 17 18.85 -12.29 16.71
C VAL A 17 20.36 -12.56 16.76
N GLU A 18 20.79 -13.65 17.36
CA GLU A 18 22.20 -14.00 17.55
C GLU A 18 22.82 -14.74 16.35
N HIS A 19 21.99 -15.21 15.40
CA HIS A 19 22.47 -16.00 14.26
C HIS A 19 23.58 -15.29 13.49
N GLY A 20 24.75 -15.91 13.40
CA GLY A 20 25.91 -15.42 12.63
C GLY A 20 26.45 -14.07 13.05
N VAL A 21 26.18 -13.64 14.31
CA VAL A 21 26.74 -12.45 14.91
C VAL A 21 27.91 -12.88 15.80
N ALA A 22 29.00 -12.09 15.81
CA ALA A 22 30.19 -12.36 16.60
C ALA A 22 30.83 -13.77 16.35
N MET A 23 30.97 -14.11 15.05
CA MET A 23 31.69 -15.35 14.66
C MET A 23 33.13 -15.30 15.16
N PRO A 24 33.69 -16.41 15.68
CA PRO A 24 35.03 -16.45 16.27
C PRO A 24 36.15 -16.01 15.33
N ASP A 25 35.95 -16.17 14.03
CA ASP A 25 36.90 -15.82 12.95
C ASP A 25 36.65 -14.42 12.36
N GLY A 26 35.70 -13.66 12.92
CA GLY A 26 35.31 -12.34 12.42
C GLY A 26 34.52 -12.38 11.11
N THR A 27 34.09 -13.55 10.62
CA THR A 27 33.29 -13.68 9.40
C THR A 27 31.84 -13.26 9.62
N ILE A 28 31.22 -12.79 8.58
CA ILE A 28 29.79 -12.47 8.55
C ILE A 28 28.98 -13.77 8.38
N GLY A 29 27.93 -13.94 9.18
CA GLY A 29 27.09 -15.15 9.14
C GLY A 29 26.41 -15.39 7.79
N GLY A 30 26.09 -16.67 7.53
CA GLY A 30 25.40 -17.10 6.31
C GLY A 30 23.95 -16.59 6.18
N PRO A 31 23.27 -16.92 5.08
CA PRO A 31 21.90 -16.47 4.83
C PRO A 31 20.91 -17.03 5.84
N LEU A 32 19.98 -16.17 6.29
CA LEU A 32 18.96 -16.50 7.28
C LEU A 32 17.57 -16.16 6.76
N LEU A 33 16.67 -17.15 6.83
CA LEU A 33 15.22 -16.96 6.66
C LEU A 33 14.53 -17.09 8.02
N ILE A 34 13.80 -16.07 8.44
CA ILE A 34 12.97 -16.09 9.64
C ILE A 34 11.50 -16.20 9.19
N ILE A 35 10.93 -17.39 9.39
CA ILE A 35 9.50 -17.62 9.16
C ILE A 35 8.75 -17.21 10.43
N ALA A 36 8.02 -16.10 10.36
CA ALA A 36 7.43 -15.51 11.54
C ALA A 36 5.93 -15.31 11.34
N GLY A 37 5.09 -16.11 11.99
CA GLY A 37 3.66 -16.05 11.88
C GLY A 37 3.05 -14.71 12.35
N ALA A 38 1.76 -14.52 12.05
CA ALA A 38 1.04 -13.33 12.49
C ALA A 38 1.17 -13.13 14.02
N GLY A 39 1.49 -11.93 14.47
CA GLY A 39 1.61 -11.61 15.89
C GLY A 39 2.78 -12.26 16.64
N SER A 40 3.74 -12.91 15.96
CA SER A 40 4.92 -13.55 16.57
C SER A 40 6.06 -12.58 16.90
N GLY A 41 5.90 -11.29 16.61
CA GLY A 41 6.92 -10.28 16.88
C GLY A 41 7.99 -10.16 15.81
N LYS A 42 7.67 -10.41 14.51
CA LYS A 42 8.57 -10.24 13.36
C LYS A 42 9.41 -8.97 13.43
N THR A 43 8.73 -7.82 13.39
CA THR A 43 9.36 -6.50 13.40
C THR A 43 10.20 -6.26 14.66
N ASN A 44 9.76 -6.79 15.81
CA ASN A 44 10.52 -6.69 17.05
C ASN A 44 11.79 -7.52 16.99
N THR A 45 11.72 -8.75 16.48
CA THR A 45 12.90 -9.63 16.32
C THR A 45 13.91 -9.02 15.37
N LEU A 46 13.44 -8.47 14.22
CA LEU A 46 14.31 -7.82 13.23
C LEU A 46 14.98 -6.56 13.83
N ALA A 47 14.24 -5.73 14.59
CA ALA A 47 14.81 -4.56 15.27
C ALA A 47 15.88 -4.95 16.30
N HIS A 48 15.65 -6.03 17.08
CA HIS A 48 16.65 -6.54 18.02
C HIS A 48 17.87 -7.10 17.29
N ARG A 49 17.70 -7.75 16.13
CA ARG A 49 18.81 -8.23 15.32
C ARG A 49 19.67 -7.09 14.79
N VAL A 50 19.07 -6.02 14.22
CA VAL A 50 19.80 -4.82 13.79
C VAL A 50 20.55 -4.19 14.96
N ALA A 51 19.88 -4.01 16.10
CA ALA A 51 20.51 -3.45 17.29
C ALA A 51 21.65 -4.35 17.81
N HIS A 52 21.46 -5.68 17.77
CA HIS A 52 22.48 -6.64 18.22
C HIS A 52 23.72 -6.61 17.29
N LEU A 53 23.54 -6.50 15.98
CA LEU A 53 24.62 -6.28 15.01
C LEU A 53 25.44 -5.02 15.38
N ILE A 54 24.75 -3.88 15.58
CA ILE A 54 25.38 -2.61 15.93
C ILE A 54 26.14 -2.70 17.26
N VAL A 55 25.53 -3.30 18.29
CA VAL A 55 26.15 -3.48 19.62
C VAL A 55 27.40 -4.37 19.54
N ASN A 56 27.45 -5.30 18.59
CA ASN A 56 28.63 -6.18 18.37
C ASN A 56 29.60 -5.60 17.31
N GLY A 57 29.49 -4.32 16.95
CA GLY A 57 30.52 -3.60 16.20
C GLY A 57 30.23 -3.46 14.70
N ALA A 58 29.05 -3.87 14.19
CA ALA A 58 28.68 -3.60 12.82
C ALA A 58 28.48 -2.08 12.58
N ASP A 59 29.07 -1.54 11.51
CA ASP A 59 28.89 -0.14 11.12
C ASP A 59 27.43 0.06 10.63
N PRO A 60 26.61 0.89 11.30
CA PRO A 60 25.22 1.12 10.89
C PRO A 60 25.09 1.74 9.50
N ARG A 61 26.14 2.43 8.98
CA ARG A 61 26.17 2.95 7.61
C ARG A 61 26.28 1.86 6.54
N ARG A 62 26.68 0.66 6.95
CA ARG A 62 26.85 -0.53 6.11
C ARG A 62 25.72 -1.57 6.30
N ILE A 63 24.63 -1.15 6.97
CA ILE A 63 23.42 -1.96 7.15
C ILE A 63 22.33 -1.42 6.22
N LEU A 64 21.87 -2.26 5.27
CA LEU A 64 20.70 -1.98 4.42
C LEU A 64 19.49 -2.66 5.05
N LEU A 65 18.52 -1.87 5.47
CA LEU A 65 17.28 -2.33 6.09
C LEU A 65 16.09 -1.98 5.19
N MET A 66 15.49 -2.99 4.60
CA MET A 66 14.36 -2.82 3.66
C MET A 66 13.06 -3.30 4.28
N THR A 67 12.02 -2.49 4.13
CA THR A 67 10.66 -2.76 4.61
C THR A 67 9.64 -2.47 3.52
N PHE A 68 8.40 -2.92 3.72
CA PHE A 68 7.33 -2.70 2.75
C PHE A 68 6.85 -1.25 2.68
N SER A 69 6.89 -0.50 3.79
CA SER A 69 6.45 0.91 3.83
C SER A 69 7.42 1.79 4.61
N ARG A 70 7.43 3.10 4.31
CA ARG A 70 8.22 4.09 5.05
C ARG A 70 7.85 4.16 6.53
N ARG A 71 6.57 4.06 6.84
CA ARG A 71 6.10 4.03 8.23
C ARG A 71 6.74 2.86 8.99
N ALA A 72 6.76 1.67 8.37
CA ALA A 72 7.43 0.50 8.95
C ALA A 72 8.95 0.74 9.10
N ALA A 73 9.61 1.34 8.09
CA ALA A 73 11.03 1.68 8.17
C ALA A 73 11.33 2.68 9.31
N SER A 74 10.55 3.74 9.42
CA SER A 74 10.70 4.76 10.47
C SER A 74 10.42 4.20 11.87
N GLU A 75 9.41 3.33 12.00
CA GLU A 75 9.13 2.64 13.27
C GLU A 75 10.24 1.67 13.64
N MET A 76 10.75 0.93 12.66
CA MET A 76 11.89 0.02 12.85
C MET A 76 13.12 0.79 13.32
N ALA A 77 13.49 1.88 12.64
CA ALA A 77 14.63 2.72 13.02
C ALA A 77 14.49 3.26 14.46
N ARG A 78 13.30 3.77 14.83
CA ARG A 78 13.01 4.22 16.20
C ARG A 78 13.12 3.08 17.24
N ARG A 79 12.71 1.86 16.88
CA ARG A 79 12.86 0.70 17.77
C ARG A 79 14.33 0.32 17.95
N VAL A 80 15.09 0.27 16.86
CA VAL A 80 16.55 0.03 16.89
C VAL A 80 17.22 1.05 17.79
N GLN A 81 16.94 2.34 17.60
CA GLN A 81 17.48 3.43 18.42
C GLN A 81 17.18 3.23 19.91
N ARG A 82 15.93 2.86 20.24
CA ARG A 82 15.54 2.62 21.65
C ARG A 82 16.31 1.44 22.26
N ILE A 83 16.49 0.35 21.51
CA ILE A 83 17.22 -0.83 21.97
C ILE A 83 18.70 -0.50 22.14
N CYS A 84 19.32 0.16 21.17
CA CYS A 84 20.72 0.60 21.27
C CYS A 84 20.93 1.55 22.44
N LYS A 85 20.00 2.47 22.72
CA LYS A 85 20.10 3.38 23.88
C LYS A 85 20.07 2.64 25.20
N GLN A 86 19.35 1.53 25.33
CA GLN A 86 19.34 0.72 26.55
C GLN A 86 20.69 0.05 26.85
N VAL A 87 21.49 -0.23 25.79
CA VAL A 87 22.77 -0.94 25.92
C VAL A 87 23.97 0.01 25.92
N LEU A 88 23.97 1.00 25.06
CA LEU A 88 25.11 1.89 24.76
C LEU A 88 25.01 3.26 25.44
N GLY A 89 23.86 3.57 26.08
CA GLY A 89 23.62 4.89 26.68
C GLY A 89 23.59 6.02 25.63
N ASP A 90 24.12 7.19 26.00
CA ASP A 90 24.09 8.39 25.14
C ASP A 90 24.97 8.30 23.88
N HIS A 91 25.90 7.37 23.81
CA HIS A 91 26.68 7.08 22.60
C HIS A 91 25.80 6.48 21.46
N SER A 92 24.61 6.01 21.79
CA SER A 92 23.69 5.39 20.81
C SER A 92 23.16 6.38 19.75
N THR A 93 23.02 7.67 20.08
CA THR A 93 22.38 8.65 19.19
C THR A 93 23.20 8.85 17.92
N VAL A 94 24.51 9.03 18.04
CA VAL A 94 25.41 9.17 16.88
C VAL A 94 25.45 7.89 16.03
N MET A 95 25.37 6.71 16.66
CA MET A 95 25.43 5.43 15.95
C MET A 95 24.11 5.13 15.21
N THR A 96 22.96 5.51 15.77
CA THR A 96 21.66 5.22 15.16
C THR A 96 21.22 6.23 14.10
N ASP A 97 21.66 7.47 14.20
CA ASP A 97 21.50 8.47 13.13
C ASP A 97 22.29 8.08 11.87
N ALA A 98 23.30 7.22 12.04
CA ALA A 98 24.06 6.65 10.93
C ALA A 98 23.33 5.51 10.19
N LEU A 99 22.15 5.01 10.68
CA LEU A 99 21.34 4.01 9.97
C LEU A 99 20.62 4.66 8.79
N ALA A 100 21.40 5.19 7.85
CA ALA A 100 20.92 6.00 6.74
C ALA A 100 20.29 5.16 5.61
N TRP A 101 20.51 3.84 5.59
CA TRP A 101 20.02 2.94 4.56
C TRP A 101 18.84 2.09 5.06
N ALA A 102 17.84 2.78 5.65
CA ALA A 102 16.57 2.17 6.06
C ALA A 102 15.42 2.76 5.24
N GLY A 103 14.63 1.93 4.56
CA GLY A 103 13.53 2.40 3.72
C GLY A 103 12.82 1.30 2.94
N THR A 104 12.09 1.70 1.90
CA THR A 104 11.46 0.78 0.94
C THR A 104 12.43 0.42 -0.19
N PHE A 105 12.18 -0.69 -0.91
CA PHE A 105 12.96 -1.04 -2.11
C PHE A 105 13.07 0.13 -3.10
N HIS A 106 11.95 0.75 -3.43
CA HIS A 106 11.93 1.88 -4.37
C HIS A 106 12.72 3.08 -3.84
N GLY A 107 12.59 3.40 -2.55
CA GLY A 107 13.34 4.50 -1.93
C GLY A 107 14.85 4.27 -1.93
N MET A 108 15.27 3.04 -1.65
CA MET A 108 16.69 2.66 -1.71
C MET A 108 17.19 2.61 -3.15
N GLY A 109 16.37 2.09 -4.08
CA GLY A 109 16.64 2.12 -5.52
C GLY A 109 16.84 3.54 -6.03
N ALA A 110 15.92 4.44 -5.77
CA ALA A 110 16.03 5.85 -6.17
C ALA A 110 17.32 6.50 -5.65
N ARG A 111 17.70 6.21 -4.40
CA ARG A 111 18.94 6.72 -3.81
C ARG A 111 20.20 6.15 -4.45
N LEU A 112 20.23 4.83 -4.70
CA LEU A 112 21.35 4.18 -5.38
C LEU A 112 21.49 4.69 -6.82
N LEU A 113 20.38 4.76 -7.57
CA LEU A 113 20.39 5.25 -8.94
C LEU A 113 20.92 6.68 -9.06
N ARG A 114 20.66 7.56 -8.08
CA ARG A 114 21.29 8.91 -8.07
C ARG A 114 22.77 8.87 -7.84
N ILE A 115 23.26 7.99 -6.96
CA ILE A 115 24.69 7.84 -6.68
C ILE A 115 25.43 7.32 -7.93
N TYR A 116 24.83 6.39 -8.63
CA TYR A 116 25.41 5.72 -9.80
C TYR A 116 24.92 6.28 -11.15
N ALA A 117 24.18 7.39 -11.15
CA ALA A 117 23.51 7.93 -12.32
C ALA A 117 24.41 8.02 -13.57
N LYS A 118 25.61 8.58 -13.42
CA LYS A 118 26.58 8.73 -14.53
C LYS A 118 27.02 7.39 -15.13
N GLN A 119 27.18 6.36 -14.29
CA GLN A 119 27.63 5.02 -14.74
C GLN A 119 26.54 4.27 -15.50
N ILE A 120 25.27 4.59 -15.27
CA ILE A 120 24.13 3.93 -15.89
C ILE A 120 23.40 4.80 -16.93
N GLY A 121 24.01 5.92 -17.33
CA GLY A 121 23.48 6.79 -18.39
C GLY A 121 22.25 7.62 -17.97
N LEU A 122 22.07 7.86 -16.67
CA LEU A 122 21.01 8.73 -16.12
C LEU A 122 21.59 10.09 -15.71
N SER A 123 20.73 11.11 -15.70
CA SER A 123 21.01 12.35 -14.97
C SER A 123 20.53 12.22 -13.53
N ALA A 124 21.31 12.68 -12.54
CA ALA A 124 21.00 12.50 -11.13
C ALA A 124 19.75 13.29 -10.67
N ASP A 125 19.33 14.28 -11.45
CA ASP A 125 18.17 15.15 -11.18
C ASP A 125 16.85 14.60 -11.74
N PHE A 126 16.81 13.30 -12.11
CA PHE A 126 15.59 12.67 -12.60
C PHE A 126 14.43 12.87 -11.61
N THR A 127 13.23 13.05 -12.16
CA THR A 127 11.98 13.06 -11.40
C THR A 127 11.30 11.70 -11.45
N ILE A 128 10.44 11.43 -10.48
CA ILE A 128 9.72 10.16 -10.36
C ILE A 128 8.24 10.42 -10.59
N HIS A 129 7.68 9.73 -11.57
CA HIS A 129 6.25 9.74 -11.86
C HIS A 129 5.51 8.78 -10.92
N ASP A 130 4.40 9.25 -10.37
CA ASP A 130 3.45 8.37 -9.72
C ASP A 130 2.67 7.55 -10.75
N ARG A 131 1.75 6.71 -10.27
CA ARG A 131 1.00 5.81 -11.16
C ARG A 131 0.08 6.56 -12.13
N GLU A 132 -0.45 7.72 -11.73
CA GLU A 132 -1.32 8.51 -12.59
C GLU A 132 -0.52 9.31 -13.63
N ASP A 133 0.58 9.93 -13.21
CA ASP A 133 1.50 10.61 -14.12
C ASP A 133 2.07 9.64 -15.16
N SER A 134 2.43 8.42 -14.74
CA SER A 134 2.88 7.35 -15.64
C SER A 134 1.78 6.94 -16.63
N ALA A 135 0.53 6.83 -16.15
CA ALA A 135 -0.63 6.55 -17.02
C ALA A 135 -0.91 7.71 -17.97
N ASP A 136 -0.72 8.95 -17.55
CA ASP A 136 -0.91 10.13 -18.39
C ASP A 136 0.15 10.22 -19.48
N LEU A 137 1.41 9.95 -19.17
CA LEU A 137 2.48 9.84 -20.18
C LEU A 137 2.18 8.71 -21.17
N MET A 138 1.79 7.54 -20.68
CA MET A 138 1.34 6.41 -21.51
C MET A 138 0.20 6.82 -22.45
N ASN A 139 -0.74 7.63 -21.96
CA ASN A 139 -1.86 8.11 -22.74
C ASN A 139 -1.46 9.13 -23.83
N LEU A 140 -0.53 10.03 -23.52
CA LEU A 140 0.02 10.96 -24.50
C LEU A 140 0.61 10.19 -25.69
N ILE A 141 1.47 9.23 -25.42
CA ILE A 141 2.13 8.41 -26.45
C ILE A 141 1.12 7.57 -27.21
N ARG A 142 0.12 7.00 -26.52
CA ARG A 142 -1.00 6.28 -27.16
C ARG A 142 -1.76 7.15 -28.16
N HIS A 143 -1.92 8.44 -27.87
CA HIS A 143 -2.53 9.41 -28.78
C HIS A 143 -1.60 9.77 -29.94
N GLU A 144 -0.31 9.97 -29.69
CA GLU A 144 0.69 10.27 -30.70
C GLU A 144 0.84 9.13 -31.72
N LEU A 145 0.80 7.87 -31.26
CA LEU A 145 0.82 6.68 -32.11
C LEU A 145 -0.53 6.41 -32.83
N GLY A 146 -1.56 7.21 -32.57
CA GLY A 146 -2.87 7.07 -33.20
C GLY A 146 -3.75 5.97 -32.62
N PHE A 147 -3.32 5.24 -31.59
CA PHE A 147 -4.04 4.09 -31.02
C PHE A 147 -5.33 4.47 -30.30
N SER A 148 -5.54 5.74 -29.99
CA SER A 148 -6.79 6.25 -29.42
C SER A 148 -7.93 6.41 -30.44
N LYS A 149 -7.64 6.35 -31.74
CA LYS A 149 -8.59 6.58 -32.85
C LYS A 149 -8.88 5.32 -33.67
N MET A 150 -8.45 4.15 -33.19
CA MET A 150 -8.66 2.88 -33.90
C MET A 150 -10.14 2.47 -33.87
N GLU A 151 -10.63 1.82 -34.92
CA GLU A 151 -12.00 1.31 -35.01
C GLU A 151 -12.35 0.33 -33.89
N SER A 152 -11.41 -0.55 -33.53
CA SER A 152 -11.55 -1.43 -32.37
C SER A 152 -10.99 -0.77 -31.11
N ARG A 153 -11.63 -1.00 -29.98
CA ARG A 153 -11.28 -0.37 -28.72
C ARG A 153 -9.92 -0.87 -28.19
N PHE A 154 -8.88 -0.07 -28.40
CA PHE A 154 -7.57 -0.30 -27.79
C PHE A 154 -7.63 -0.16 -26.25
N PRO A 155 -6.79 -0.88 -25.46
CA PRO A 155 -6.76 -0.78 -24.02
C PRO A 155 -6.60 0.65 -23.48
N THR A 156 -7.22 0.94 -22.34
CA THR A 156 -7.13 2.26 -21.69
C THR A 156 -5.74 2.51 -21.14
N LYS A 157 -5.40 3.78 -20.84
CA LYS A 157 -4.11 4.18 -20.26
C LYS A 157 -3.75 3.35 -19.01
N GLY A 158 -4.71 3.16 -18.11
CA GLY A 158 -4.50 2.39 -16.88
C GLY A 158 -4.28 0.90 -17.14
N THR A 159 -4.96 0.33 -18.13
CA THR A 159 -4.77 -1.07 -18.55
C THR A 159 -3.40 -1.25 -19.21
N CYS A 160 -2.98 -0.34 -20.11
CA CYS A 160 -1.66 -0.39 -20.74
C CYS A 160 -0.54 -0.34 -19.68
N LEU A 161 -0.64 0.60 -18.74
CA LEU A 161 0.33 0.70 -17.64
C LEU A 161 0.34 -0.55 -16.75
N ALA A 162 -0.83 -1.13 -16.46
CA ALA A 162 -0.92 -2.34 -15.66
C ALA A 162 -0.28 -3.56 -16.36
N ILE A 163 -0.45 -3.68 -17.69
CA ILE A 163 0.23 -4.72 -18.49
C ILE A 163 1.74 -4.48 -18.47
N TYR A 164 2.21 -3.26 -18.74
CA TYR A 164 3.63 -2.89 -18.71
C TYR A 164 4.27 -3.25 -17.36
N SER A 165 3.68 -2.77 -16.28
CA SER A 165 4.16 -3.02 -14.92
C SER A 165 4.23 -4.52 -14.61
N ARG A 166 3.22 -5.29 -15.03
CA ARG A 166 3.22 -6.74 -14.80
C ARG A 166 4.31 -7.46 -15.60
N VAL A 167 4.57 -7.07 -16.84
CA VAL A 167 5.67 -7.58 -17.65
C VAL A 167 7.01 -7.36 -16.96
N VAL A 168 7.28 -6.13 -16.54
CA VAL A 168 8.54 -5.75 -15.86
C VAL A 168 8.72 -6.51 -14.54
N ASN A 169 7.73 -6.46 -13.66
CA ASN A 169 7.86 -7.01 -12.29
C ASN A 169 7.82 -8.54 -12.21
N SER A 170 7.25 -9.20 -13.22
CA SER A 170 7.22 -10.67 -13.28
C SER A 170 8.36 -11.27 -14.10
N GLU A 171 9.19 -10.43 -14.75
CA GLU A 171 10.26 -10.85 -15.68
C GLU A 171 9.75 -11.84 -16.75
N SER A 172 8.50 -11.62 -17.21
CA SER A 172 7.82 -12.48 -18.16
C SER A 172 7.64 -11.79 -19.50
N THR A 173 7.53 -12.56 -20.59
CA THR A 173 7.23 -11.98 -21.90
C THR A 173 5.82 -11.42 -21.97
N ILE A 174 5.62 -10.37 -22.77
CA ILE A 174 4.29 -9.74 -22.94
C ILE A 174 3.22 -10.76 -23.37
N GLY A 175 3.52 -11.68 -24.28
CA GLY A 175 2.58 -12.71 -24.73
C GLY A 175 2.12 -13.62 -23.58
N VAL A 176 3.00 -13.99 -22.65
CA VAL A 176 2.65 -14.78 -21.46
C VAL A 176 1.76 -13.98 -20.53
N VAL A 177 2.06 -12.72 -20.29
CA VAL A 177 1.26 -11.83 -19.44
C VAL A 177 -0.13 -11.61 -20.03
N LEU A 178 -0.22 -11.35 -21.34
CA LEU A 178 -1.50 -11.17 -22.02
C LEU A 178 -2.34 -12.44 -21.95
N LYS A 179 -1.76 -13.60 -22.25
CA LYS A 179 -2.49 -14.88 -22.21
C LYS A 179 -3.05 -15.20 -20.84
N ASN A 180 -2.29 -14.93 -19.78
CA ASN A 180 -2.64 -15.35 -18.43
C ASN A 180 -3.50 -14.32 -17.69
N ALA A 181 -3.32 -13.03 -17.91
CA ALA A 181 -3.95 -11.98 -17.11
C ALA A 181 -4.83 -11.00 -17.92
N TYR A 182 -4.58 -10.86 -19.23
CA TYR A 182 -5.28 -9.90 -20.09
C TYR A 182 -5.68 -10.53 -21.43
N PRO A 183 -6.42 -11.67 -21.45
CA PRO A 183 -6.74 -12.38 -22.69
C PRO A 183 -7.49 -11.52 -23.72
N PHE A 184 -8.27 -10.54 -23.26
CA PHE A 184 -8.99 -9.59 -24.13
C PHE A 184 -8.04 -8.66 -24.92
N ALA A 185 -6.78 -8.53 -24.51
CA ALA A 185 -5.78 -7.68 -25.15
C ALA A 185 -4.78 -8.45 -26.03
N LEU A 186 -4.92 -9.77 -26.18
CA LEU A 186 -4.02 -10.62 -26.98
C LEU A 186 -3.88 -10.13 -28.43
N GLY A 187 -4.96 -9.64 -29.04
CA GLY A 187 -4.93 -9.11 -30.42
C GLY A 187 -4.12 -7.81 -30.59
N TRP A 188 -3.67 -7.22 -29.49
CA TRP A 188 -2.95 -5.93 -29.49
C TRP A 188 -1.46 -6.08 -29.10
N GLU A 189 -0.91 -7.29 -29.10
CA GLU A 189 0.45 -7.54 -28.61
C GLU A 189 1.50 -6.66 -29.32
N GLU A 190 1.44 -6.55 -30.66
CA GLU A 190 2.41 -5.76 -31.43
C GLU A 190 2.27 -4.25 -31.19
N GLN A 191 1.06 -3.74 -31.10
CA GLN A 191 0.81 -2.34 -30.79
C GLN A 191 1.20 -1.99 -29.35
N LEU A 192 1.00 -2.91 -28.41
CA LEU A 192 1.46 -2.75 -27.02
C LEU A 192 3.00 -2.73 -26.95
N LYS A 193 3.71 -3.57 -27.72
CA LYS A 193 5.18 -3.52 -27.84
C LYS A 193 5.64 -2.16 -28.36
N GLN A 194 5.00 -1.65 -29.41
CA GLN A 194 5.31 -0.32 -29.96
C GLN A 194 5.06 0.79 -28.94
N LEU A 195 3.92 0.75 -28.24
CA LEU A 195 3.58 1.71 -27.21
C LEU A 195 4.59 1.68 -26.06
N PHE A 196 4.99 0.49 -25.60
CA PHE A 196 5.93 0.35 -24.48
C PHE A 196 7.34 0.77 -24.85
N ALA A 197 7.80 0.51 -26.08
CA ALA A 197 9.07 1.02 -26.56
C ALA A 197 9.09 2.55 -26.59
N ALA A 198 8.07 3.16 -27.20
CA ALA A 198 7.94 4.62 -27.23
C ALA A 198 7.78 5.25 -25.83
N TYR A 199 7.13 4.54 -24.89
CA TYR A 199 7.01 4.97 -23.49
C TYR A 199 8.37 4.99 -22.76
N VAL A 200 9.20 3.97 -22.98
CA VAL A 200 10.58 3.94 -22.46
C VAL A 200 11.40 5.07 -23.03
N ASP A 201 11.37 5.27 -24.37
CA ASP A 201 12.09 6.35 -25.04
C ASP A 201 11.66 7.73 -24.51
N ALA A 202 10.37 7.95 -24.35
CA ALA A 202 9.85 9.21 -23.81
C ALA A 202 10.32 9.46 -22.37
N LYS A 203 10.32 8.45 -21.50
CA LYS A 203 10.84 8.59 -20.12
C LYS A 203 12.32 8.97 -20.12
N GLN A 204 13.13 8.32 -20.96
CA GLN A 204 14.56 8.63 -21.06
C GLN A 204 14.80 10.06 -21.54
N HIS A 205 14.12 10.51 -22.60
CA HIS A 205 14.26 11.86 -23.12
C HIS A 205 13.81 12.94 -22.10
N GLN A 206 12.79 12.64 -21.31
CA GLN A 206 12.26 13.55 -20.29
C GLN A 206 13.04 13.47 -18.96
N ASN A 207 13.99 12.57 -18.82
CA ASN A 207 14.69 12.28 -17.56
C ASN A 207 13.72 12.02 -16.41
N VAL A 208 12.72 11.17 -16.68
CA VAL A 208 11.72 10.72 -15.69
C VAL A 208 11.79 9.21 -15.53
N LEU A 209 11.56 8.72 -14.32
CA LEU A 209 11.44 7.30 -14.01
C LEU A 209 10.08 7.04 -13.37
N ASP A 210 9.47 5.90 -13.66
CA ASP A 210 8.33 5.40 -12.91
C ASP A 210 8.77 4.41 -11.80
N TYR A 211 7.82 3.88 -11.05
CA TYR A 211 8.13 2.92 -9.97
C TYR A 211 8.83 1.67 -10.49
N ASP A 212 8.41 1.18 -11.65
CA ASP A 212 8.97 -0.04 -12.24
C ASP A 212 10.42 0.20 -12.68
N ASP A 213 10.72 1.39 -13.21
CA ASP A 213 12.07 1.77 -13.61
C ASP A 213 13.06 1.79 -12.44
N LEU A 214 12.64 2.24 -11.26
CA LEU A 214 13.51 2.27 -10.08
C LEU A 214 14.08 0.89 -9.74
N LEU A 215 13.26 -0.14 -9.89
CA LEU A 215 13.69 -1.52 -9.67
C LEU A 215 14.42 -2.09 -10.90
N LEU A 216 13.91 -1.81 -12.09
CA LEU A 216 14.49 -2.32 -13.33
C LEU A 216 15.92 -1.78 -13.55
N TYR A 217 16.14 -0.48 -13.41
CA TYR A 217 17.49 0.11 -13.50
C TYR A 217 18.40 -0.41 -12.40
N TRP A 218 17.89 -0.61 -11.18
CA TRP A 218 18.68 -1.23 -10.11
C TRP A 218 19.09 -2.66 -10.48
N ALA A 219 18.16 -3.49 -10.96
CA ALA A 219 18.46 -4.85 -11.39
C ALA A 219 19.46 -4.87 -12.56
N GLN A 220 19.29 -3.98 -13.55
CA GLN A 220 20.23 -3.87 -14.67
C GLN A 220 21.62 -3.42 -14.22
N MET A 221 21.72 -2.47 -13.30
CA MET A 221 22.98 -2.07 -12.67
C MET A 221 23.67 -3.26 -11.98
N MET A 222 22.90 -4.12 -11.33
CA MET A 222 23.41 -5.32 -10.66
C MET A 222 23.80 -6.45 -11.66
N SER A 223 23.45 -6.35 -12.93
CA SER A 223 23.89 -7.29 -13.96
C SER A 223 25.33 -7.03 -14.46
N ASP A 224 25.87 -5.83 -14.23
CA ASP A 224 27.28 -5.52 -14.45
C ASP A 224 28.11 -5.97 -13.24
N ALA A 225 29.12 -6.82 -13.46
CA ALA A 225 29.87 -7.43 -12.37
C ALA A 225 30.63 -6.41 -11.50
N ALA A 226 31.17 -5.35 -12.11
CA ALA A 226 31.94 -4.33 -11.37
C ALA A 226 31.01 -3.44 -10.52
N LEU A 227 29.86 -3.06 -11.06
CA LEU A 227 28.84 -2.29 -10.31
C LEU A 227 28.21 -3.14 -9.22
N ALA A 228 27.90 -4.40 -9.48
CA ALA A 228 27.35 -5.33 -8.50
C ALA A 228 28.32 -5.53 -7.32
N GLU A 229 29.59 -5.66 -7.58
CA GLU A 229 30.63 -5.77 -6.55
C GLU A 229 30.73 -4.49 -5.72
N ASP A 230 30.79 -3.30 -6.36
CA ASP A 230 30.88 -2.03 -5.63
C ASP A 230 29.64 -1.77 -4.77
N VAL A 231 28.44 -1.97 -5.33
CA VAL A 231 27.18 -1.82 -4.58
C VAL A 231 27.08 -2.86 -3.46
N GLY A 232 27.43 -4.12 -3.73
CA GLY A 232 27.44 -5.21 -2.75
C GLY A 232 28.38 -4.97 -1.57
N HIS A 233 29.55 -4.39 -1.82
CA HIS A 233 30.54 -4.02 -0.79
C HIS A 233 30.14 -2.82 0.06
N ARG A 234 29.14 -2.01 -0.34
CA ARG A 234 28.59 -0.95 0.51
C ARG A 234 27.92 -1.46 1.75
N PHE A 235 27.41 -2.68 1.72
CA PHE A 235 26.59 -3.24 2.79
C PHE A 235 27.19 -4.54 3.31
N ASP A 236 27.52 -4.59 4.59
CA ASP A 236 27.91 -5.82 5.27
C ASP A 236 26.67 -6.67 5.57
N HIS A 237 25.59 -6.00 5.97
CA HIS A 237 24.32 -6.65 6.30
C HIS A 237 23.17 -6.09 5.49
N VAL A 238 22.34 -7.00 4.94
CA VAL A 238 21.11 -6.70 4.23
C VAL A 238 19.97 -7.41 4.95
N LEU A 239 19.00 -6.64 5.47
CA LEU A 239 17.84 -7.17 6.19
C LEU A 239 16.56 -6.74 5.51
N VAL A 240 15.65 -7.69 5.30
CA VAL A 240 14.40 -7.47 4.57
C VAL A 240 13.23 -7.94 5.41
N ASP A 241 12.29 -7.04 5.72
CA ASP A 241 11.00 -7.36 6.34
C ASP A 241 9.92 -7.63 5.29
N GLU A 242 8.91 -8.40 5.65
CA GLU A 242 7.76 -8.77 4.79
C GLU A 242 8.20 -9.37 3.43
N TYR A 243 9.21 -10.26 3.43
CA TYR A 243 9.83 -10.82 2.22
C TYR A 243 8.83 -11.57 1.32
N GLN A 244 7.74 -12.12 1.87
CA GLN A 244 6.66 -12.77 1.10
C GLN A 244 5.90 -11.81 0.17
N ASP A 245 6.08 -10.50 0.33
CA ASP A 245 5.43 -9.49 -0.52
C ASP A 245 6.34 -8.98 -1.65
N THR A 246 7.52 -9.55 -1.79
CA THR A 246 8.47 -9.18 -2.86
C THR A 246 8.06 -9.80 -4.20
N ASN A 247 8.30 -9.06 -5.28
CA ASN A 247 8.22 -9.58 -6.64
C ASN A 247 9.55 -10.23 -7.08
N ARG A 248 9.58 -10.87 -8.26
CA ARG A 248 10.79 -11.55 -8.76
C ARG A 248 11.96 -10.59 -8.93
N LEU A 249 11.72 -9.40 -9.48
CA LEU A 249 12.75 -8.39 -9.70
C LEU A 249 13.41 -7.94 -8.39
N GLN A 250 12.65 -7.79 -7.31
CA GLN A 250 13.19 -7.48 -5.98
C GLN A 250 14.02 -8.64 -5.40
N ALA A 251 13.57 -9.87 -5.60
CA ALA A 251 14.34 -11.03 -5.18
C ALA A 251 15.67 -11.15 -5.95
N SER A 252 15.67 -10.95 -7.28
CA SER A 252 16.89 -10.99 -8.10
C SER A 252 17.90 -9.91 -7.70
N ILE A 253 17.43 -8.69 -7.36
CA ILE A 253 18.27 -7.62 -6.81
C ILE A 253 18.96 -8.07 -5.52
N LEU A 254 18.24 -8.70 -4.59
CA LEU A 254 18.79 -9.16 -3.31
C LEU A 254 19.86 -10.25 -3.50
N LEU A 255 19.59 -11.20 -4.37
CA LEU A 255 20.52 -12.28 -4.68
C LEU A 255 21.78 -11.73 -5.38
N ALA A 256 21.64 -10.72 -6.25
CA ALA A 256 22.77 -10.05 -6.86
C ALA A 256 23.58 -9.20 -5.86
N LEU A 257 22.94 -8.57 -4.86
CA LEU A 257 23.61 -7.84 -3.78
C LEU A 257 24.41 -8.77 -2.87
N LYS A 258 23.93 -9.99 -2.62
CA LYS A 258 24.52 -10.97 -1.73
C LYS A 258 24.52 -12.38 -2.35
N PRO A 259 25.34 -12.62 -3.39
CA PRO A 259 25.32 -13.88 -4.12
C PRO A 259 25.65 -15.11 -3.26
N SER A 260 26.52 -14.94 -2.24
CA SER A 260 26.85 -15.98 -1.27
C SER A 260 25.87 -16.05 -0.09
N GLY A 261 24.96 -15.09 0.03
CA GLY A 261 24.03 -14.94 1.14
C GLY A 261 24.65 -14.43 2.45
N HIS A 262 25.97 -14.23 2.55
CA HIS A 262 26.59 -13.74 3.78
C HIS A 262 26.05 -12.36 4.16
N GLY A 263 25.58 -12.22 5.39
CA GLY A 263 24.95 -10.99 5.89
C GLY A 263 23.51 -10.76 5.42
N LEU A 264 22.92 -11.67 4.64
CA LEU A 264 21.53 -11.55 4.19
C LEU A 264 20.57 -12.20 5.21
N THR A 265 19.60 -11.42 5.67
CA THR A 265 18.51 -11.89 6.54
C THR A 265 17.19 -11.47 5.95
N VAL A 266 16.30 -12.41 5.69
CA VAL A 266 14.92 -12.11 5.26
C VAL A 266 13.92 -12.60 6.30
N VAL A 267 12.89 -11.81 6.55
CA VAL A 267 11.80 -12.12 7.49
C VAL A 267 10.48 -12.07 6.77
N GLY A 268 9.63 -13.07 6.99
CA GLY A 268 8.33 -13.09 6.35
C GLY A 268 7.36 -14.11 6.91
N ASP A 269 6.15 -14.09 6.37
CA ASP A 269 5.06 -15.01 6.65
C ASP A 269 4.38 -15.41 5.33
N ASP A 270 4.66 -16.59 4.84
CA ASP A 270 4.04 -17.14 3.62
C ASP A 270 2.50 -17.10 3.67
N ALA A 271 1.91 -17.28 4.85
CA ALA A 271 0.47 -17.18 5.06
C ALA A 271 -0.08 -15.74 4.95
N GLN A 272 0.77 -14.72 4.86
CA GLN A 272 0.40 -13.32 4.69
C GLN A 272 0.78 -12.74 3.31
N SER A 273 1.12 -13.59 2.33
CA SER A 273 1.37 -13.18 0.94
C SER A 273 0.05 -12.89 0.22
N ILE A 274 -0.32 -11.61 0.11
CA ILE A 274 -1.62 -11.13 -0.41
C ILE A 274 -1.47 -9.97 -1.42
N TYR A 275 -0.32 -9.83 -2.08
CA TYR A 275 -0.03 -8.74 -3.01
C TYR A 275 0.34 -9.25 -4.42
N SER A 276 -0.24 -10.39 -4.89
CA SER A 276 0.02 -10.90 -6.24
C SER A 276 -0.41 -9.93 -7.34
N PHE A 277 -1.39 -9.06 -7.06
CA PHE A 277 -1.80 -8.00 -7.98
C PHE A 277 -0.70 -6.93 -8.21
N ARG A 278 0.33 -6.89 -7.34
CA ARG A 278 1.58 -6.13 -7.50
C ARG A 278 2.74 -6.99 -8.01
N ALA A 279 2.44 -8.14 -8.62
CA ALA A 279 3.38 -9.15 -9.07
C ALA A 279 4.23 -9.79 -7.94
N ALA A 280 3.84 -9.64 -6.66
CA ALA A 280 4.45 -10.39 -5.57
C ALA A 280 4.23 -11.90 -5.78
N THR A 281 5.21 -12.70 -5.38
CA THR A 281 5.11 -14.15 -5.49
C THR A 281 5.54 -14.85 -4.20
N ILE A 282 4.70 -15.76 -3.73
CA ILE A 282 5.00 -16.58 -2.55
C ILE A 282 6.24 -17.46 -2.76
N HIS A 283 6.57 -17.80 -4.01
CA HIS A 283 7.73 -18.62 -4.33
C HIS A 283 9.04 -17.99 -3.90
N ASN A 284 9.15 -16.66 -3.86
CA ASN A 284 10.35 -16.00 -3.36
C ASN A 284 10.70 -16.44 -1.94
N ILE A 285 9.71 -16.51 -1.03
CA ILE A 285 9.98 -16.95 0.34
C ILE A 285 10.08 -18.47 0.47
N LEU A 286 9.29 -19.23 -0.31
CA LEU A 286 9.30 -20.69 -0.24
C LEU A 286 10.60 -21.29 -0.79
N ASP A 287 11.18 -20.68 -1.82
CA ASP A 287 12.39 -21.17 -2.49
C ASP A 287 13.67 -20.54 -1.94
N PHE A 288 13.59 -19.42 -1.19
CA PHE A 288 14.74 -18.71 -0.63
C PHE A 288 15.80 -19.61 0.01
N PRO A 289 15.47 -20.65 0.81
CA PRO A 289 16.50 -21.50 1.39
C PRO A 289 17.36 -22.23 0.37
N LYS A 290 16.85 -22.47 -0.84
CA LYS A 290 17.52 -23.23 -1.92
C LYS A 290 18.35 -22.36 -2.85
N GLU A 291 18.25 -21.03 -2.74
CA GLU A 291 18.96 -20.09 -3.62
C GLU A 291 20.48 -20.07 -3.40
N PHE A 292 20.95 -20.62 -2.27
CA PHE A 292 22.35 -20.55 -1.88
C PHE A 292 23.03 -21.91 -1.95
N SER A 293 24.27 -21.94 -2.50
CA SER A 293 25.12 -23.11 -2.60
C SER A 293 26.53 -22.78 -2.12
N PRO A 294 27.25 -23.68 -1.47
CA PRO A 294 26.89 -25.09 -1.21
C PRO A 294 25.96 -25.31 0.01
N LYS A 295 25.74 -24.29 0.85
CA LYS A 295 24.92 -24.40 2.05
C LYS A 295 23.62 -23.60 1.87
N PRO A 296 22.44 -24.26 1.94
CA PRO A 296 21.15 -23.57 1.98
C PRO A 296 21.06 -22.55 3.13
N ALA A 297 20.13 -21.58 3.00
CA ALA A 297 19.88 -20.65 4.09
C ALA A 297 19.36 -21.38 5.33
N ASP A 298 19.83 -20.92 6.49
CA ASP A 298 19.27 -21.39 7.77
C ASP A 298 17.84 -20.86 7.94
N VAL A 299 16.93 -21.70 8.45
CA VAL A 299 15.51 -21.35 8.63
C VAL A 299 15.16 -21.40 10.12
N ILE A 300 14.68 -20.28 10.65
CA ILE A 300 14.21 -20.16 12.04
C ILE A 300 12.73 -19.79 12.04
N THR A 301 11.90 -20.60 12.70
CA THR A 301 10.44 -20.38 12.77
C THR A 301 10.05 -19.75 14.10
N LEU A 302 9.29 -18.64 14.03
CA LEU A 302 8.68 -17.96 15.18
C LEU A 302 7.18 -18.28 15.19
N ASP A 303 6.75 -19.19 16.06
CA ASP A 303 5.39 -19.73 16.13
C ASP A 303 4.59 -19.24 17.34
N ARG A 304 5.21 -18.64 18.35
CA ARG A 304 4.52 -18.07 19.50
C ARG A 304 3.90 -16.73 19.16
N ASN A 305 2.56 -16.67 19.26
CA ASN A 305 1.79 -15.46 19.01
C ASN A 305 1.55 -14.69 20.31
N TYR A 306 1.74 -13.38 20.28
CA TYR A 306 1.53 -12.46 21.42
C TYR A 306 0.29 -11.57 21.25
N ARG A 307 -0.44 -11.73 20.16
CA ARG A 307 -1.57 -10.87 19.77
C ARG A 307 -2.92 -11.47 20.15
N SER A 308 -3.25 -12.60 19.57
CA SER A 308 -4.60 -13.17 19.57
C SER A 308 -4.78 -14.22 20.69
N THR A 309 -6.04 -14.45 21.07
CA THR A 309 -6.40 -15.54 21.97
C THR A 309 -6.32 -16.89 21.27
N GLN A 310 -6.19 -17.98 22.08
CA GLN A 310 -6.03 -19.35 21.55
C GLN A 310 -7.19 -19.79 20.62
N PRO A 311 -8.49 -19.52 20.89
CA PRO A 311 -9.56 -19.90 19.97
C PRO A 311 -9.50 -19.18 18.61
N ILE A 312 -9.08 -17.90 18.58
CA ILE A 312 -8.89 -17.17 17.32
C ILE A 312 -7.78 -17.81 16.51
N LEU A 313 -6.65 -18.16 17.16
CA LEU A 313 -5.54 -18.82 16.48
C LEU A 313 -5.92 -20.22 15.98
N ALA A 314 -6.66 -20.99 16.75
CA ALA A 314 -7.11 -22.31 16.35
C ALA A 314 -7.95 -22.24 15.07
N ALA A 315 -8.89 -21.29 15.00
CA ALA A 315 -9.70 -21.05 13.80
C ALA A 315 -8.85 -20.59 12.60
N ALA A 316 -7.92 -19.63 12.81
CA ALA A 316 -7.04 -19.15 11.76
C ALA A 316 -6.08 -20.25 11.26
N ASN A 317 -5.47 -21.03 12.17
CA ASN A 317 -4.66 -22.18 11.82
C ASN A 317 -5.48 -23.23 11.02
N GLY A 318 -6.72 -23.45 11.40
CA GLY A 318 -7.64 -24.35 10.68
C GLY A 318 -7.83 -23.92 9.22
N VAL A 319 -8.12 -22.62 9.00
CA VAL A 319 -8.32 -22.06 7.65
C VAL A 319 -7.05 -22.19 6.81
N ILE A 320 -5.89 -21.79 7.35
CA ILE A 320 -4.63 -21.79 6.59
C ILE A 320 -4.04 -23.21 6.43
N SER A 321 -4.40 -24.14 7.29
CA SER A 321 -3.94 -25.54 7.18
C SER A 321 -4.40 -26.23 5.89
N LEU A 322 -5.47 -25.71 5.27
CA LEU A 322 -6.01 -26.22 4.00
C LEU A 322 -5.24 -25.68 2.78
N ALA A 323 -4.29 -24.75 2.95
CA ALA A 323 -3.44 -24.27 1.86
C ALA A 323 -2.47 -25.37 1.40
N ARG A 324 -2.29 -25.48 0.06
CA ARG A 324 -1.47 -26.52 -0.57
C ARG A 324 0.03 -26.30 -0.37
N GLU A 325 0.46 -25.06 -0.53
CA GLU A 325 1.88 -24.66 -0.46
C GLU A 325 2.07 -23.70 0.70
N ARG A 326 2.85 -24.12 1.69
CA ARG A 326 3.13 -23.34 2.89
C ARG A 326 4.30 -23.91 3.68
N PHE A 327 4.95 -23.08 4.50
CA PHE A 327 5.78 -23.58 5.59
C PHE A 327 4.91 -24.20 6.69
N THR A 328 5.36 -25.33 7.22
CA THR A 328 4.64 -25.99 8.33
C THR A 328 4.87 -25.19 9.61
N LYS A 329 3.84 -24.50 10.06
CA LYS A 329 3.81 -23.76 11.32
C LYS A 329 2.44 -23.80 11.94
N ASN A 330 2.36 -23.96 13.25
CA ASN A 330 1.13 -23.83 14.02
C ASN A 330 1.33 -22.75 15.08
N LEU A 331 0.62 -21.64 14.92
CA LEU A 331 0.68 -20.56 15.89
C LEU A 331 0.03 -21.01 17.20
N TRP A 332 0.69 -20.69 18.30
CA TRP A 332 0.20 -20.93 19.64
C TRP A 332 0.39 -19.69 20.51
N THR A 333 -0.38 -19.58 21.60
CA THR A 333 -0.31 -18.45 22.53
C THR A 333 -0.64 -18.88 23.95
N ASP A 334 -0.14 -18.13 24.93
CA ASP A 334 -0.52 -18.29 26.34
C ASP A 334 -1.83 -17.55 26.68
N ARG A 335 -2.38 -16.76 25.73
CA ARG A 335 -3.62 -15.99 25.92
C ARG A 335 -4.83 -16.89 25.79
N GLN A 336 -5.24 -17.47 26.91
CA GLN A 336 -6.42 -18.35 26.98
C GLN A 336 -7.71 -17.51 26.93
N SER A 337 -8.76 -18.09 26.36
CA SER A 337 -10.12 -17.54 26.33
C SER A 337 -11.12 -18.69 26.07
N GLU A 338 -12.29 -18.61 26.68
CA GLU A 338 -13.39 -19.53 26.35
C GLU A 338 -14.20 -19.06 25.12
N GLN A 339 -14.06 -17.79 24.73
CA GLN A 339 -14.79 -17.19 23.62
C GLN A 339 -14.22 -17.63 22.28
N ARG A 340 -14.98 -18.38 21.50
CA ARG A 340 -14.65 -18.75 20.12
C ARG A 340 -14.97 -17.60 19.17
N PRO A 341 -14.31 -17.53 18.01
CA PRO A 341 -14.74 -16.63 16.93
C PRO A 341 -16.22 -16.90 16.57
N MET A 342 -16.97 -15.80 16.38
CA MET A 342 -18.37 -15.87 15.98
C MET A 342 -18.48 -16.07 14.47
N LEU A 343 -19.35 -16.97 14.04
CA LEU A 343 -19.80 -17.10 12.65
C LEU A 343 -21.29 -16.75 12.62
N VAL A 344 -21.59 -15.54 12.13
CA VAL A 344 -22.93 -14.93 12.26
C VAL A 344 -23.63 -14.97 10.92
N THR A 345 -24.72 -15.70 10.82
CA THR A 345 -25.58 -15.70 9.64
C THR A 345 -26.63 -14.61 9.76
N VAL A 346 -26.70 -13.74 8.75
CA VAL A 346 -27.68 -12.65 8.63
C VAL A 346 -28.46 -12.78 7.32
N ARG A 347 -29.61 -12.13 7.19
CA ARG A 347 -30.43 -12.21 5.98
C ARG A 347 -29.78 -11.51 4.80
N ASP A 348 -29.30 -10.29 5.02
CA ASP A 348 -28.75 -9.40 3.99
C ASP A 348 -27.76 -8.37 4.58
N GLU A 349 -27.31 -7.44 3.75
CA GLU A 349 -26.34 -6.39 4.09
C GLU A 349 -26.91 -5.37 5.10
N SER A 350 -28.22 -5.15 5.11
CA SER A 350 -28.87 -4.27 6.10
C SER A 350 -28.83 -4.89 7.49
N ASP A 351 -29.19 -6.17 7.60
CA ASP A 351 -29.06 -6.92 8.84
C ASP A 351 -27.61 -7.00 9.31
N GLN A 352 -26.66 -7.20 8.36
CA GLN A 352 -25.23 -7.18 8.65
C GLN A 352 -24.80 -5.86 9.28
N ALA A 353 -25.22 -4.72 8.71
CA ALA A 353 -24.90 -3.39 9.21
C ALA A 353 -25.47 -3.18 10.62
N ASN A 354 -26.74 -3.54 10.82
CA ASN A 354 -27.40 -3.44 12.12
C ASN A 354 -26.72 -4.28 13.20
N TYR A 355 -26.39 -5.54 12.89
CA TYR A 355 -25.68 -6.42 13.81
C TYR A 355 -24.34 -5.80 14.26
N ILE A 356 -23.54 -5.29 13.30
CA ILE A 356 -22.24 -4.69 13.61
C ILE A 356 -22.39 -3.48 14.50
N VAL A 357 -23.33 -2.59 14.18
CA VAL A 357 -23.56 -1.39 14.98
C VAL A 357 -23.98 -1.75 16.42
N GLU A 358 -24.84 -2.73 16.60
CA GLU A 358 -25.21 -3.21 17.95
C GLU A 358 -23.99 -3.77 18.69
N GLN A 359 -23.15 -4.58 18.05
CA GLN A 359 -21.95 -5.12 18.69
C GLN A 359 -20.91 -4.05 19.02
N VAL A 360 -20.72 -3.08 18.11
CA VAL A 360 -19.79 -1.95 18.32
C VAL A 360 -20.23 -1.12 19.53
N LEU A 361 -21.52 -0.83 19.66
CA LEU A 361 -22.07 -0.10 20.81
C LEU A 361 -21.99 -0.91 22.09
N ALA A 362 -22.36 -2.19 22.07
CA ALA A 362 -22.23 -3.08 23.22
C ALA A 362 -20.78 -3.18 23.73
N ASN A 363 -19.81 -3.28 22.84
CA ASN A 363 -18.40 -3.24 23.19
C ASN A 363 -17.98 -1.89 23.80
N ARG A 364 -18.53 -0.79 23.29
CA ARG A 364 -18.27 0.55 23.85
C ARG A 364 -18.81 0.70 25.27
N GLU A 365 -19.99 0.15 25.56
CA GLU A 365 -20.57 0.14 26.90
C GLU A 365 -19.70 -0.59 27.93
N VAL A 366 -18.99 -1.65 27.52
CA VAL A 366 -18.03 -2.36 28.38
C VAL A 366 -16.62 -1.78 28.32
N GLY A 367 -16.45 -0.58 27.78
CA GLY A 367 -15.20 0.19 27.82
C GLY A 367 -14.20 -0.09 26.66
N VAL A 368 -14.62 -0.76 25.59
CA VAL A 368 -13.79 -0.92 24.38
C VAL A 368 -14.01 0.30 23.49
N ARG A 369 -13.00 1.14 23.33
CA ARG A 369 -13.06 2.34 22.47
C ARG A 369 -13.34 1.97 21.02
N LEU A 370 -13.99 2.89 20.27
CA LEU A 370 -14.27 2.69 18.85
C LEU A 370 -12.99 2.42 18.04
N LYS A 371 -11.91 3.18 18.28
CA LYS A 371 -10.61 2.99 17.63
C LYS A 371 -9.88 1.66 17.95
N GLN A 372 -10.39 0.91 18.92
CA GLN A 372 -9.94 -0.45 19.22
C GLN A 372 -10.77 -1.52 18.50
N GLN A 373 -11.73 -1.11 17.68
CA GLN A 373 -12.61 -1.97 16.90
C GLN A 373 -12.43 -1.68 15.42
N ALA A 374 -12.48 -2.70 14.59
CA ALA A 374 -12.35 -2.55 13.14
C ALA A 374 -13.36 -3.42 12.40
N VAL A 375 -13.88 -2.87 11.31
CA VAL A 375 -14.70 -3.61 10.34
C VAL A 375 -13.89 -3.80 9.07
N LEU A 376 -13.65 -5.03 8.70
CA LEU A 376 -12.81 -5.42 7.56
C LEU A 376 -13.66 -5.98 6.42
N PHE A 377 -13.32 -5.60 5.20
CA PHE A 377 -14.03 -6.04 3.98
C PHE A 377 -13.07 -6.27 2.82
N ARG A 378 -13.52 -7.05 1.83
CA ARG A 378 -12.72 -7.39 0.64
C ARG A 378 -12.57 -6.21 -0.31
N THR A 379 -13.65 -5.49 -0.58
CA THR A 379 -13.67 -4.31 -1.47
C THR A 379 -14.39 -3.15 -0.79
N SER A 380 -14.02 -1.92 -1.14
CA SER A 380 -14.56 -0.70 -0.52
C SER A 380 -16.09 -0.57 -0.67
N SER A 381 -16.68 -1.14 -1.72
CA SER A 381 -18.13 -1.13 -1.94
C SER A 381 -18.93 -1.93 -0.91
N HIS A 382 -18.30 -2.91 -0.25
CA HIS A 382 -18.98 -3.76 0.73
C HIS A 382 -19.36 -3.05 2.04
N SER A 383 -18.79 -1.89 2.32
CA SER A 383 -19.10 -1.12 3.53
C SER A 383 -20.26 -0.13 3.37
N GLY A 384 -20.80 0.07 2.15
CA GLY A 384 -21.78 1.12 1.88
C GLY A 384 -23.01 1.10 2.78
N ALA A 385 -23.66 -0.06 2.97
CA ALA A 385 -24.80 -0.20 3.86
C ALA A 385 -24.45 0.12 5.33
N LEU A 386 -23.25 -0.26 5.77
CA LEU A 386 -22.76 0.02 7.11
C LEU A 386 -22.47 1.52 7.30
N GLU A 387 -21.89 2.20 6.31
CA GLU A 387 -21.60 3.63 6.38
C GLU A 387 -22.87 4.45 6.56
N VAL A 388 -23.93 4.10 5.82
CA VAL A 388 -25.26 4.71 5.97
C VAL A 388 -25.81 4.51 7.40
N GLU A 389 -25.72 3.30 7.95
CA GLU A 389 -26.23 3.00 9.27
C GLU A 389 -25.42 3.67 10.40
N LEU A 390 -24.07 3.73 10.27
CA LEU A 390 -23.21 4.45 11.21
C LEU A 390 -23.52 5.95 11.21
N THR A 391 -23.70 6.55 10.03
CA THR A 391 -24.08 7.97 9.88
C THR A 391 -25.44 8.23 10.49
N ARG A 392 -26.43 7.36 10.26
CA ARG A 392 -27.78 7.48 10.83
C ARG A 392 -27.78 7.46 12.36
N ARG A 393 -26.84 6.72 12.97
CA ARG A 393 -26.71 6.61 14.44
C ARG A 393 -25.66 7.55 15.04
N ASN A 394 -25.10 8.47 14.24
CA ASN A 394 -24.06 9.42 14.66
C ASN A 394 -22.84 8.71 15.29
N ILE A 395 -22.43 7.57 14.74
CA ILE A 395 -21.21 6.86 15.17
C ILE A 395 -20.06 7.33 14.29
N PRO A 396 -19.03 8.00 14.83
CA PRO A 396 -17.90 8.47 14.06
C PRO A 396 -17.06 7.28 13.54
N PHE A 397 -16.67 7.33 12.29
CA PHE A 397 -15.83 6.32 11.67
C PHE A 397 -14.82 6.93 10.70
N VAL A 398 -13.73 6.20 10.45
CA VAL A 398 -12.73 6.51 9.43
C VAL A 398 -12.59 5.32 8.50
N LYS A 399 -12.64 5.59 7.19
CA LYS A 399 -12.51 4.56 6.15
C LYS A 399 -11.13 4.64 5.49
N PHE A 400 -10.38 3.55 5.57
CA PHE A 400 -9.11 3.39 4.87
C PHE A 400 -9.32 2.68 3.53
N GLY A 401 -8.74 3.25 2.44
CA GLY A 401 -8.86 2.71 1.08
C GLY A 401 -9.72 3.56 0.14
N GLY A 402 -9.86 4.87 0.41
CA GLY A 402 -10.46 5.88 -0.48
C GLY A 402 -9.44 6.62 -1.36
N LEU A 403 -9.88 7.67 -2.05
CA LEU A 403 -9.01 8.61 -2.77
C LEU A 403 -7.98 9.20 -1.79
N LYS A 404 -6.72 9.19 -2.21
CA LYS A 404 -5.64 9.71 -1.38
C LYS A 404 -5.61 11.23 -1.48
N PHE A 405 -5.28 11.91 -0.38
CA PHE A 405 -5.04 13.37 -0.34
C PHE A 405 -4.14 13.84 -1.49
N LEU A 406 -3.07 13.09 -1.79
CA LEU A 406 -2.15 13.40 -2.88
C LEU A 406 -2.73 13.18 -4.29
N ASP A 407 -3.85 12.49 -4.43
CA ASP A 407 -4.53 12.29 -5.72
C ASP A 407 -5.48 13.47 -6.05
N SER A 408 -5.65 14.41 -5.11
CA SER A 408 -6.46 15.62 -5.32
C SER A 408 -5.83 16.52 -6.38
N ALA A 409 -6.64 17.07 -7.28
CA ALA A 409 -6.16 17.87 -8.41
C ALA A 409 -5.26 19.04 -7.98
N HIS A 410 -5.68 19.82 -6.97
CA HIS A 410 -4.95 20.98 -6.48
C HIS A 410 -3.62 20.63 -5.81
N VAL A 411 -3.53 19.48 -5.13
CA VAL A 411 -2.26 19.00 -4.56
C VAL A 411 -1.32 18.59 -5.68
N LYS A 412 -1.83 17.87 -6.70
CA LYS A 412 -1.04 17.49 -7.88
C LYS A 412 -0.55 18.70 -8.68
N ASP A 413 -1.34 19.75 -8.77
CA ASP A 413 -0.96 20.98 -9.44
C ASP A 413 0.23 21.65 -8.74
N LEU A 414 0.18 21.74 -7.40
CA LEU A 414 1.30 22.28 -6.62
C LEU A 414 2.55 21.41 -6.72
N LEU A 415 2.41 20.09 -6.62
CA LEU A 415 3.53 19.15 -6.79
C LEU A 415 4.11 19.19 -8.20
N ALA A 416 3.27 19.36 -9.24
CA ALA A 416 3.73 19.53 -10.62
C ALA A 416 4.59 20.79 -10.78
N THR A 417 4.26 21.89 -10.07
CA THR A 417 5.07 23.12 -10.06
C THR A 417 6.48 22.85 -9.56
N LEU A 418 6.61 22.15 -8.44
CA LEU A 418 7.91 21.80 -7.85
C LEU A 418 8.68 20.79 -8.73
N ARG A 419 7.99 19.82 -9.33
CA ARG A 419 8.60 18.84 -10.24
C ARG A 419 9.13 19.50 -11.52
N PHE A 420 8.34 20.36 -12.15
CA PHE A 420 8.75 21.05 -13.36
C PHE A 420 9.91 22.01 -13.12
N ALA A 421 9.94 22.71 -11.98
CA ALA A 421 11.09 23.53 -11.59
C ALA A 421 12.35 22.68 -11.35
N GLN A 422 12.23 21.44 -10.87
CA GLN A 422 13.34 20.50 -10.70
C GLN A 422 13.79 19.90 -12.02
N ASN A 423 12.84 19.43 -12.83
CA ASN A 423 13.07 18.82 -14.14
C ASN A 423 12.15 19.45 -15.20
N PRO A 424 12.61 20.49 -15.91
CA PRO A 424 11.80 21.16 -16.96
C PRO A 424 11.51 20.28 -18.19
N ARG A 425 12.10 19.09 -18.28
CA ARG A 425 11.81 18.10 -19.31
C ARG A 425 10.63 17.19 -18.94
N ASP A 426 10.15 17.23 -17.69
CA ASP A 426 8.95 16.51 -17.24
C ASP A 426 7.71 17.06 -17.97
N ARG A 427 7.37 16.41 -19.09
CA ARG A 427 6.29 16.82 -19.98
C ARG A 427 4.91 16.75 -19.30
N VAL A 428 4.70 15.80 -18.40
CA VAL A 428 3.43 15.66 -17.68
C VAL A 428 3.23 16.83 -16.71
N ALA A 429 4.25 17.14 -15.92
CA ALA A 429 4.21 18.29 -15.02
C ALA A 429 4.07 19.60 -15.79
N GLY A 430 4.86 19.81 -16.85
CA GLY A 430 4.80 21.00 -17.69
C GLY A 430 3.45 21.19 -18.39
N PHE A 431 2.87 20.09 -18.90
CA PHE A 431 1.58 20.13 -19.57
C PHE A 431 0.45 20.52 -18.59
N ARG A 432 0.50 19.98 -17.37
CA ARG A 432 -0.44 20.33 -16.30
C ARG A 432 -0.34 21.82 -15.91
N LEU A 433 0.87 22.31 -15.70
CA LEU A 433 1.13 23.71 -15.33
C LEU A 433 0.68 24.70 -16.40
N LEU A 434 1.10 24.50 -17.65
CA LEU A 434 0.79 25.41 -18.74
C LEU A 434 -0.72 25.56 -18.96
N GLN A 435 -1.49 24.51 -18.78
CA GLN A 435 -2.95 24.55 -18.92
C GLN A 435 -3.65 25.31 -17.79
N MET A 436 -2.98 25.58 -16.67
CA MET A 436 -3.52 26.46 -15.62
C MET A 436 -3.48 27.93 -16.03
N LEU A 437 -2.62 28.31 -16.99
CA LEU A 437 -2.52 29.70 -17.44
C LEU A 437 -3.70 30.07 -18.34
N PRO A 438 -4.28 31.27 -18.17
CA PRO A 438 -5.37 31.73 -19.02
C PRO A 438 -5.03 31.71 -20.51
N GLY A 439 -5.89 31.13 -21.32
CA GLY A 439 -5.72 31.08 -22.78
C GLY A 439 -4.73 30.03 -23.29
N VAL A 440 -4.13 29.23 -22.43
CA VAL A 440 -3.25 28.13 -22.82
C VAL A 440 -4.04 26.82 -22.85
N GLY A 441 -4.41 26.40 -24.06
CA GLY A 441 -5.04 25.09 -24.28
C GLY A 441 -4.01 23.97 -24.55
N PRO A 442 -4.49 22.71 -24.68
CA PRO A 442 -3.60 21.55 -24.88
C PRO A 442 -2.64 21.68 -26.05
N GLN A 443 -3.08 22.25 -27.18
CA GLN A 443 -2.23 22.43 -28.37
C GLN A 443 -1.12 23.46 -28.13
N THR A 444 -1.43 24.56 -27.42
CA THR A 444 -0.45 25.60 -27.11
C THR A 444 0.56 25.07 -26.09
N ALA A 445 0.10 24.39 -25.04
CA ALA A 445 0.96 23.75 -24.06
C ALA A 445 1.92 22.73 -24.71
N GLY A 446 1.38 21.85 -25.60
CA GLY A 446 2.19 20.91 -26.34
C GLY A 446 3.30 21.58 -27.15
N ARG A 447 2.98 22.62 -27.95
CA ARG A 447 3.98 23.36 -28.75
C ARG A 447 5.06 24.01 -27.89
N ILE A 448 4.69 24.62 -26.77
CA ILE A 448 5.66 25.23 -25.84
C ILE A 448 6.64 24.16 -25.34
N LEU A 449 6.12 23.02 -24.87
CA LEU A 449 6.93 21.91 -24.36
C LEU A 449 7.82 21.30 -25.46
N ASP A 450 7.29 21.16 -26.68
CA ASP A 450 8.10 20.67 -27.83
C ASP A 450 9.24 21.64 -28.17
N THR A 451 9.03 22.95 -28.04
CA THR A 451 10.06 23.95 -28.28
C THR A 451 11.22 23.85 -27.29
N ILE A 452 10.92 23.63 -26.00
CA ILE A 452 11.95 23.60 -24.95
C ILE A 452 12.57 22.21 -24.74
N ALA A 453 11.95 21.14 -25.26
CA ALA A 453 12.36 19.77 -24.98
C ALA A 453 13.80 19.43 -25.37
N LEU A 454 14.29 20.00 -26.48
CA LEU A 454 15.62 19.74 -27.03
C LEU A 454 16.69 20.73 -26.56
N ASP A 455 16.30 21.76 -25.82
CA ASP A 455 17.24 22.79 -25.37
C ASP A 455 18.03 22.30 -24.15
N PRO A 456 19.35 22.56 -24.10
CA PRO A 456 20.16 22.31 -22.92
C PRO A 456 19.67 23.06 -21.67
N GLU A 457 19.12 24.27 -21.85
CA GLU A 457 18.61 25.15 -20.79
C GLU A 457 17.10 25.43 -20.97
N PRO A 458 16.22 24.44 -20.75
CA PRO A 458 14.79 24.55 -21.08
C PRO A 458 14.05 25.73 -20.44
N LEU A 459 14.42 26.12 -19.20
CA LEU A 459 13.79 27.26 -18.51
C LEU A 459 14.21 28.61 -19.12
N GLN A 460 15.43 28.73 -19.64
CA GLN A 460 15.86 29.92 -20.35
C GLN A 460 15.10 30.07 -21.66
N SER A 461 15.02 29.00 -22.45
CA SER A 461 14.24 28.98 -23.68
C SER A 461 12.75 29.26 -23.42
N LEU A 462 12.20 28.74 -22.31
CA LEU A 462 10.81 29.03 -21.90
C LEU A 462 10.59 30.54 -21.64
N ALA A 463 11.57 31.22 -21.02
CA ALA A 463 11.51 32.64 -20.77
C ALA A 463 11.59 33.50 -22.04
N GLU A 464 12.18 32.97 -23.12
CA GLU A 464 12.27 33.66 -24.42
C GLU A 464 10.99 33.48 -25.26
N ILE A 465 10.08 32.59 -24.89
CA ILE A 465 8.82 32.40 -25.60
C ILE A 465 7.89 33.59 -25.34
N PRO A 466 7.33 34.22 -26.40
CA PRO A 466 6.35 35.27 -26.24
C PRO A 466 5.14 34.84 -25.42
N PRO A 467 4.61 35.68 -24.52
CA PRO A 467 3.43 35.34 -23.74
C PRO A 467 2.27 34.86 -24.62
N PRO A 468 1.65 33.72 -24.29
CA PRO A 468 0.46 33.26 -25.00
C PRO A 468 -0.68 34.29 -24.97
N PRO A 469 -1.48 34.43 -26.02
CA PRO A 469 -2.63 35.33 -26.01
C PRO A 469 -3.55 35.03 -24.81
N ARG A 470 -3.94 36.07 -24.06
CA ARG A 470 -4.77 36.03 -22.85
C ARG A 470 -4.05 35.58 -21.55
N SER A 471 -2.77 35.26 -21.58
CA SER A 471 -2.03 34.95 -20.34
C SER A 471 -1.63 36.19 -19.54
N GLY A 472 -1.61 37.41 -20.18
CA GLY A 472 -1.39 38.67 -19.51
C GLY A 472 -0.17 38.67 -18.55
N ASP A 473 -0.41 39.09 -17.32
CA ASP A 473 0.60 39.12 -16.25
C ASP A 473 0.90 37.75 -15.66
N ASP A 474 0.07 36.74 -15.94
CA ASP A 474 0.28 35.36 -15.42
C ASP A 474 1.52 34.69 -16.04
N TRP A 475 1.86 35.02 -17.30
CA TRP A 475 3.04 34.44 -17.95
C TRP A 475 4.35 34.91 -17.34
N PRO A 476 4.60 36.22 -17.18
CA PRO A 476 5.78 36.71 -16.46
C PRO A 476 5.87 36.15 -15.04
N ALA A 477 4.76 36.16 -14.28
CA ALA A 477 4.72 35.65 -12.91
C ALA A 477 5.06 34.14 -12.87
N PHE A 478 4.64 33.36 -13.86
CA PHE A 478 5.00 31.95 -14.00
C PHE A 478 6.51 31.75 -14.26
N ILE A 479 7.10 32.54 -15.16
CA ILE A 479 8.54 32.50 -15.45
C ILE A 479 9.36 32.87 -14.22
N ASP A 480 8.96 33.95 -13.52
CA ASP A 480 9.63 34.45 -12.30
C ASP A 480 9.57 33.36 -11.20
N LEU A 481 8.42 32.72 -11.01
CA LEU A 481 8.29 31.59 -10.07
C LEU A 481 9.27 30.47 -10.39
N LEU A 482 9.30 29.99 -11.63
CA LEU A 482 10.18 28.88 -12.02
C LEU A 482 11.66 29.25 -11.84
N SER A 483 12.02 30.51 -12.15
CA SER A 483 13.37 31.02 -11.93
C SER A 483 13.73 31.02 -10.44
N SER A 484 12.84 31.54 -9.58
CA SER A 484 13.04 31.54 -8.12
C SER A 484 13.15 30.13 -7.53
N LEU A 485 12.29 29.23 -7.95
CA LEU A 485 12.37 27.83 -7.53
C LEU A 485 13.64 27.12 -8.02
N ARG A 486 14.14 27.45 -9.23
CA ARG A 486 15.39 26.88 -9.75
C ARG A 486 16.61 27.36 -8.96
N LYS A 487 16.60 28.63 -8.53
CA LYS A 487 17.65 29.19 -7.68
C LYS A 487 17.52 28.82 -6.20
N ALA A 488 16.49 28.04 -5.84
CA ALA A 488 16.15 27.70 -4.46
C ALA A 488 15.96 28.93 -3.54
N GLU A 489 15.40 30.01 -4.11
CA GLU A 489 15.10 31.24 -3.35
C GLU A 489 14.08 30.92 -2.24
N GLY A 490 14.34 31.45 -1.03
CA GLY A 490 13.54 31.15 0.16
C GLY A 490 13.96 29.88 0.92
N GLY A 491 14.79 29.04 0.30
CA GLY A 491 15.23 27.77 0.89
C GLY A 491 14.09 26.78 1.14
N TRP A 492 14.43 25.54 1.43
CA TRP A 492 13.44 24.53 1.77
C TRP A 492 13.02 24.62 3.25
N PRO A 493 11.71 24.55 3.61
CA PRO A 493 10.54 24.33 2.76
C PRO A 493 9.87 25.61 2.20
N GLY A 494 10.48 26.79 2.27
CA GLY A 494 9.89 28.05 1.79
C GLY A 494 9.52 28.03 0.31
N GLU A 495 10.15 27.17 -0.50
CA GLU A 495 9.81 26.96 -1.91
C GLU A 495 8.34 26.55 -2.12
N ILE A 496 7.75 25.79 -1.20
CA ILE A 496 6.32 25.41 -1.27
C ILE A 496 5.45 26.63 -1.05
N GLY A 497 5.82 27.51 -0.13
CA GLY A 497 5.12 28.77 0.11
C GLY A 497 5.12 29.66 -1.15
N LEU A 498 6.24 29.76 -1.86
CA LEU A 498 6.34 30.49 -3.14
C LEU A 498 5.39 29.87 -4.20
N ALA A 499 5.44 28.57 -4.37
CA ALA A 499 4.58 27.87 -5.31
C ALA A 499 3.08 28.02 -4.94
N ARG A 500 2.74 27.96 -3.65
CA ARG A 500 1.37 28.13 -3.15
C ARG A 500 0.84 29.54 -3.43
N VAL A 501 1.61 30.57 -3.12
CA VAL A 501 1.22 31.98 -3.35
C VAL A 501 0.92 32.24 -4.83
N TRP A 502 1.73 31.68 -5.73
CA TRP A 502 1.47 31.75 -7.16
C TRP A 502 0.22 30.97 -7.58
N TYR A 503 -0.01 29.79 -6.98
CA TYR A 503 -1.10 28.91 -7.37
C TYR A 503 -2.47 29.35 -6.84
N GLU A 504 -2.56 30.02 -5.69
CA GLU A 504 -3.83 30.41 -5.04
C GLU A 504 -4.80 31.18 -5.95
N PRO A 505 -4.38 32.20 -6.75
CA PRO A 505 -5.29 32.87 -7.69
C PRO A 505 -5.84 31.93 -8.79
N HIS A 506 -5.03 30.96 -9.23
CA HIS A 506 -5.47 29.96 -10.20
C HIS A 506 -6.44 28.97 -9.57
N LEU A 507 -6.21 28.57 -8.33
CA LEU A 507 -7.10 27.71 -7.54
C LEU A 507 -8.48 28.34 -7.37
N GLU A 508 -8.56 29.61 -7.01
CA GLU A 508 -9.83 30.35 -6.88
C GLU A 508 -10.59 30.42 -8.19
N ARG A 509 -9.89 30.55 -9.30
CA ARG A 509 -10.49 30.58 -10.64
C ARG A 509 -10.98 29.21 -11.11
N LEU A 510 -10.30 28.14 -10.73
CA LEU A 510 -10.55 26.78 -11.23
C LEU A 510 -11.56 25.99 -10.39
N HIS A 511 -11.73 26.34 -9.10
CA HIS A 511 -12.50 25.55 -8.15
C HIS A 511 -13.42 26.41 -7.27
N GLU A 512 -14.68 26.01 -7.17
CA GLU A 512 -15.68 26.69 -6.32
C GLU A 512 -15.40 26.48 -4.81
N ASP A 513 -14.83 25.32 -4.45
CA ASP A 513 -14.49 24.90 -3.09
C ASP A 513 -13.06 25.28 -2.66
N HIS A 514 -12.56 26.43 -3.18
CA HIS A 514 -11.16 26.87 -3.02
C HIS A 514 -10.71 27.00 -1.56
N ASP A 515 -11.59 27.40 -0.62
CA ASP A 515 -11.21 27.57 0.79
C ASP A 515 -10.80 26.24 1.45
N THR A 516 -11.54 25.16 1.17
CA THR A 516 -11.19 23.82 1.65
C THR A 516 -9.86 23.37 1.05
N ARG A 517 -9.65 23.62 -0.24
CA ARG A 517 -8.42 23.24 -0.96
C ARG A 517 -7.20 24.03 -0.49
N LYS A 518 -7.36 25.29 -0.10
CA LYS A 518 -6.28 26.09 0.53
C LYS A 518 -5.81 25.47 1.84
N ALA A 519 -6.73 24.91 2.64
CA ALA A 519 -6.36 24.21 3.87
C ALA A 519 -5.51 22.96 3.58
N ASP A 520 -5.84 22.22 2.52
CA ASP A 520 -5.06 21.05 2.07
C ASP A 520 -3.64 21.47 1.63
N LEU A 521 -3.50 22.60 0.92
CA LEU A 521 -2.20 23.12 0.53
C LEU A 521 -1.36 23.57 1.73
N ALA A 522 -1.99 24.16 2.74
CA ALA A 522 -1.32 24.50 4.00
C ALA A 522 -0.85 23.26 4.76
N GLN A 523 -1.64 22.18 4.73
CA GLN A 523 -1.23 20.90 5.29
C GLN A 523 -0.03 20.31 4.54
N LEU A 524 0.00 20.40 3.21
CA LEU A 524 1.14 19.95 2.40
C LEU A 524 2.42 20.69 2.78
N GLU A 525 2.35 22.00 3.03
CA GLU A 525 3.47 22.81 3.49
C GLU A 525 3.98 22.36 4.87
N GLN A 526 3.05 22.00 5.78
CA GLN A 526 3.45 21.42 7.08
C GLN A 526 4.15 20.07 6.93
N ILE A 527 3.65 19.20 6.05
CA ILE A 527 4.28 17.91 5.75
C ILE A 527 5.71 18.11 5.25
N ALA A 528 5.95 19.13 4.42
CA ALA A 528 7.25 19.43 3.85
C ALA A 528 8.34 19.78 4.87
N ASN A 529 7.97 20.32 6.04
CA ASN A 529 8.91 20.58 7.13
C ASN A 529 9.64 19.32 7.65
N GLY A 530 9.06 18.14 7.41
CA GLY A 530 9.66 16.85 7.78
C GLY A 530 10.77 16.38 6.83
N TYR A 531 11.10 17.12 5.78
CA TYR A 531 12.03 16.71 4.73
C TYR A 531 13.20 17.69 4.62
N PRO A 532 14.41 17.21 4.28
CA PRO A 532 15.59 18.06 4.23
C PRO A 532 15.67 18.94 2.99
N ASN A 533 15.03 18.57 1.88
CA ASN A 533 15.04 19.30 0.61
C ASN A 533 13.87 18.87 -0.30
N ARG A 534 13.65 19.61 -1.40
CA ARG A 534 12.61 19.38 -2.40
C ARG A 534 12.71 18.01 -3.05
N GLU A 535 13.91 17.60 -3.45
CA GLU A 535 14.13 16.32 -4.12
C GLU A 535 13.65 15.15 -3.26
N ARG A 536 14.04 15.13 -1.98
CA ARG A 536 13.65 14.09 -1.06
C ARG A 536 12.15 14.13 -0.74
N PHE A 537 11.59 15.32 -0.61
CA PHE A 537 10.16 15.52 -0.42
C PHE A 537 9.36 14.94 -1.60
N LEU A 538 9.66 15.33 -2.83
CA LEU A 538 8.97 14.84 -4.03
C LEU A 538 9.12 13.33 -4.19
N THR A 539 10.34 12.81 -4.03
CA THR A 539 10.62 11.37 -4.13
C THR A 539 9.82 10.58 -3.10
N GLU A 540 9.85 11.02 -1.85
CA GLU A 540 9.24 10.27 -0.77
C GLU A 540 7.72 10.37 -0.74
N LEU A 541 7.13 11.52 -1.12
CA LEU A 541 5.68 11.63 -1.30
C LEU A 541 5.17 10.76 -2.45
N THR A 542 5.94 10.70 -3.54
CA THR A 542 5.57 9.86 -4.69
C THR A 542 5.61 8.37 -4.32
N LEU A 543 6.66 7.94 -3.64
CA LEU A 543 6.87 6.50 -3.34
C LEU A 543 5.98 5.96 -2.21
N ASP A 544 5.66 6.77 -1.22
CA ASP A 544 4.86 6.35 -0.06
C ASP A 544 4.03 7.55 0.45
N PRO A 545 2.90 7.82 -0.21
CA PRO A 545 2.04 8.92 0.16
C PRO A 545 1.54 8.75 1.61
N PRO A 546 1.42 9.84 2.39
CA PRO A 546 0.83 9.78 3.72
C PRO A 546 -0.57 9.15 3.65
N ASP A 547 -0.90 8.33 4.66
CA ASP A 547 -2.23 7.72 4.77
C ASP A 547 -3.29 8.82 4.81
N ALA A 548 -4.00 9.00 3.71
CA ALA A 548 -5.05 10.00 3.61
C ALA A 548 -6.38 9.43 4.07
N THR A 549 -7.09 10.19 4.86
CA THR A 549 -8.47 9.99 5.24
C THR A 549 -9.41 10.37 4.09
N SER A 550 -10.55 9.69 3.95
CA SER A 550 -11.54 9.97 2.91
C SER A 550 -12.20 11.34 3.09
N ASP A 551 -12.54 12.01 1.98
CA ASP A 551 -13.19 13.33 1.90
C ASP A 551 -14.53 13.48 2.67
N GLN A 552 -15.13 12.40 3.18
CA GLN A 552 -16.41 12.41 3.89
C GLN A 552 -16.30 12.37 5.42
N ALA A 553 -15.14 11.99 5.94
CA ALA A 553 -14.83 12.13 7.36
C ALA A 553 -13.77 13.21 7.46
N GLY A 554 -14.12 14.39 7.95
CA GLY A 554 -13.11 15.43 8.24
C GLY A 554 -11.91 14.82 8.93
N VAL A 555 -10.74 15.46 8.83
CA VAL A 555 -9.50 14.96 9.48
C VAL A 555 -9.84 14.61 10.92
N PRO A 556 -9.77 13.33 11.35
CA PRO A 556 -10.09 12.99 12.73
C PRO A 556 -9.09 13.74 13.61
N LEU A 557 -9.57 14.57 14.49
CA LEU A 557 -8.72 15.12 15.53
C LEU A 557 -8.12 13.92 16.28
N LEU A 558 -6.82 13.91 16.49
CA LEU A 558 -6.06 12.79 17.08
C LEU A 558 -6.64 12.31 18.42
N ASP A 559 -7.46 13.13 19.06
CA ASP A 559 -8.12 12.87 20.35
C ASP A 559 -9.55 12.27 20.22
N GLU A 560 -10.14 12.21 19.04
CA GLU A 560 -11.47 11.64 18.84
C GLU A 560 -11.46 10.11 18.80
N ASP A 561 -12.54 9.51 19.33
CA ASP A 561 -12.76 8.06 19.29
C ASP A 561 -13.66 7.72 18.10
N TYR A 562 -13.16 6.97 17.14
CA TYR A 562 -13.82 6.61 15.88
C TYR A 562 -13.63 5.13 15.53
N LEU A 563 -14.63 4.54 14.85
CA LEU A 563 -14.58 3.18 14.35
C LEU A 563 -13.70 3.10 13.09
N ILE A 564 -12.91 2.03 12.97
CA ILE A 564 -12.07 1.79 11.79
C ILE A 564 -12.85 0.96 10.77
N LEU A 565 -12.99 1.47 9.55
CA LEU A 565 -13.45 0.74 8.37
C LEU A 565 -12.24 0.54 7.43
N SER A 566 -11.95 -0.70 7.03
CA SER A 566 -10.75 -0.94 6.20
C SER A 566 -10.91 -2.14 5.28
N THR A 567 -10.27 -2.09 4.10
CA THR A 567 -10.07 -3.33 3.34
C THR A 567 -9.10 -4.24 4.09
N VAL A 568 -9.21 -5.55 3.89
CA VAL A 568 -8.27 -6.51 4.52
C VAL A 568 -6.83 -6.23 4.09
N HIS A 569 -6.60 -5.77 2.85
CA HIS A 569 -5.25 -5.41 2.38
C HIS A 569 -4.66 -4.23 3.17
N SER A 570 -5.45 -3.17 3.36
CA SER A 570 -5.01 -1.99 4.13
C SER A 570 -4.88 -2.27 5.63
N ALA A 571 -5.58 -3.28 6.14
CA ALA A 571 -5.50 -3.74 7.52
C ALA A 571 -4.23 -4.55 7.84
N LYS A 572 -3.44 -4.94 6.82
CA LYS A 572 -2.20 -5.69 7.04
C LYS A 572 -1.21 -4.87 7.87
N GLY A 573 -0.59 -5.52 8.87
CA GLY A 573 0.30 -4.86 9.84
C GLY A 573 -0.41 -4.27 11.07
N GLN A 574 -1.72 -4.02 11.01
CA GLN A 574 -2.50 -3.46 12.11
C GLN A 574 -3.15 -4.55 12.99
N GLU A 575 -3.74 -4.14 14.13
CA GLU A 575 -4.42 -5.05 15.06
C GLU A 575 -5.42 -4.31 15.95
N TRP A 576 -6.55 -4.96 16.26
CA TRP A 576 -7.62 -4.38 17.08
C TRP A 576 -8.13 -5.37 18.11
N ARG A 577 -8.73 -4.87 19.18
CA ARG A 577 -9.35 -5.74 20.19
C ARG A 577 -10.51 -6.54 19.61
N SER A 578 -11.38 -5.88 18.82
CA SER A 578 -12.52 -6.50 18.17
C SER A 578 -12.44 -6.28 16.65
N VAL A 579 -12.63 -7.35 15.89
CA VAL A 579 -12.64 -7.34 14.42
C VAL A 579 -13.93 -7.97 13.92
N TYR A 580 -14.59 -7.28 13.00
CA TYR A 580 -15.77 -7.74 12.27
C TYR A 580 -15.42 -7.87 10.80
N MET A 581 -15.65 -9.02 10.18
CA MET A 581 -15.40 -9.23 8.76
C MET A 581 -16.71 -9.33 7.99
N LEU A 582 -16.90 -8.44 7.01
CA LEU A 582 -18.10 -8.38 6.18
C LEU A 582 -18.07 -9.44 5.07
N ASN A 583 -19.25 -9.90 4.69
CA ASN A 583 -19.49 -10.69 3.48
C ASN A 583 -18.54 -11.90 3.36
N VAL A 584 -18.41 -12.71 4.45
CA VAL A 584 -17.58 -13.90 4.44
C VAL A 584 -18.34 -15.06 3.77
N VAL A 585 -18.61 -14.89 2.48
CA VAL A 585 -19.40 -15.77 1.62
C VAL A 585 -18.70 -15.98 0.28
N ASP A 586 -18.98 -17.11 -0.40
CA ASP A 586 -18.53 -17.32 -1.77
C ASP A 586 -19.08 -16.23 -2.70
N GLY A 587 -18.25 -15.73 -3.61
CA GLY A 587 -18.54 -14.54 -4.44
C GLY A 587 -17.97 -13.23 -3.89
N CYS A 588 -17.79 -13.13 -2.57
CA CYS A 588 -17.15 -11.98 -1.91
C CYS A 588 -15.81 -12.35 -1.27
N MET A 589 -15.72 -13.52 -0.62
CA MET A 589 -14.50 -14.05 0.00
C MET A 589 -14.52 -15.59 -0.03
N PRO A 590 -13.99 -16.26 -1.10
CA PRO A 590 -13.28 -15.64 -2.23
C PRO A 590 -14.14 -14.73 -3.09
N SER A 591 -13.51 -13.70 -3.65
CA SER A 591 -14.12 -12.86 -4.68
C SER A 591 -14.23 -13.63 -6.01
N ASP A 592 -15.32 -13.44 -6.77
CA ASP A 592 -15.49 -14.05 -8.09
C ASP A 592 -14.37 -13.67 -9.06
N LEU A 593 -13.83 -12.45 -8.94
CA LEU A 593 -12.70 -11.96 -9.73
C LEU A 593 -11.35 -12.58 -9.31
N GLY A 594 -11.26 -13.07 -8.08
CA GLY A 594 -10.04 -13.69 -7.50
C GLY A 594 -10.12 -15.21 -7.40
N ALA A 595 -11.02 -15.88 -8.14
CA ALA A 595 -11.23 -17.32 -8.05
C ALA A 595 -10.99 -18.05 -9.40
N GLY A 596 -10.35 -17.39 -10.37
CA GLY A 596 -10.12 -17.94 -11.71
C GLY A 596 -9.06 -19.04 -11.75
N THR A 597 -8.06 -18.99 -10.88
CA THR A 597 -6.98 -19.95 -10.79
C THR A 597 -6.81 -20.50 -9.37
N THR A 598 -6.14 -21.66 -9.24
CA THR A 598 -5.82 -22.22 -7.92
C THR A 598 -4.96 -21.27 -7.09
N ALA A 599 -4.00 -20.58 -7.72
CA ALA A 599 -3.11 -19.63 -7.05
C ALA A 599 -3.88 -18.42 -6.47
N GLU A 600 -4.81 -17.86 -7.24
CA GLU A 600 -5.69 -16.78 -6.79
C GLU A 600 -6.60 -17.24 -5.65
N LEU A 601 -7.15 -18.44 -5.73
CA LEU A 601 -7.97 -19.00 -4.66
C LEU A 601 -7.17 -19.18 -3.36
N GLU A 602 -5.92 -19.62 -3.45
CA GLU A 602 -5.04 -19.72 -2.27
C GLU A 602 -4.67 -18.33 -1.71
N GLU A 603 -4.54 -17.31 -2.55
CA GLU A 603 -4.35 -15.93 -2.08
C GLU A 603 -5.59 -15.39 -1.36
N GLU A 604 -6.79 -15.62 -1.86
CA GLU A 604 -8.04 -15.27 -1.18
C GLU A 604 -8.16 -15.99 0.18
N ARG A 605 -7.68 -17.23 0.30
CA ARG A 605 -7.58 -17.94 1.58
C ARG A 605 -6.63 -17.24 2.55
N ARG A 606 -5.44 -16.83 2.08
CA ARG A 606 -4.49 -16.04 2.89
C ARG A 606 -5.09 -14.69 3.28
N LEU A 607 -5.90 -14.09 2.41
CA LEU A 607 -6.58 -12.83 2.73
C LEU A 607 -7.56 -13.01 3.89
N LEU A 608 -8.38 -14.07 3.89
CA LEU A 608 -9.23 -14.41 5.04
C LEU A 608 -8.40 -14.63 6.31
N TYR A 609 -7.31 -15.40 6.23
CA TYR A 609 -6.39 -15.61 7.34
C TYR A 609 -5.79 -14.31 7.88
N VAL A 610 -5.38 -13.39 6.99
CA VAL A 610 -4.87 -12.07 7.40
C VAL A 610 -5.93 -11.31 8.16
N GLY A 611 -7.17 -11.25 7.67
CA GLY A 611 -8.28 -10.57 8.36
C GLY A 611 -8.54 -11.15 9.75
N MET A 612 -8.63 -12.49 9.86
CA MET A 612 -8.85 -13.18 11.15
C MET A 612 -7.73 -12.88 12.16
N THR A 613 -6.48 -12.86 11.72
CA THR A 613 -5.31 -12.62 12.58
C THR A 613 -5.10 -11.15 12.97
N ARG A 614 -5.99 -10.23 12.53
CA ARG A 614 -6.00 -8.84 13.03
C ARG A 614 -6.68 -8.71 14.39
N ALA A 615 -7.51 -9.69 14.77
CA ALA A 615 -8.24 -9.70 16.03
C ALA A 615 -7.34 -10.10 17.20
N ARG A 616 -7.46 -9.37 18.31
CA ARG A 616 -6.78 -9.67 19.59
C ARG A 616 -7.68 -10.49 20.50
N ASP A 617 -8.89 -10.01 20.76
CA ASP A 617 -9.80 -10.54 21.77
C ASP A 617 -11.07 -11.11 21.14
N ASN A 618 -11.70 -10.40 20.21
CA ASN A 618 -12.98 -10.75 19.61
C ASN A 618 -12.90 -10.78 18.09
N LEU A 619 -13.46 -11.81 17.48
CA LEU A 619 -13.57 -11.96 16.04
C LEU A 619 -14.99 -12.40 15.66
N ALA A 620 -15.63 -11.66 14.75
CA ALA A 620 -16.92 -12.04 14.16
C ALA A 620 -16.81 -12.06 12.63
N LEU A 621 -17.19 -13.17 12.02
CA LEU A 621 -17.28 -13.35 10.58
C LEU A 621 -18.76 -13.33 10.20
N ILE A 622 -19.17 -12.38 9.38
CA ILE A 622 -20.59 -12.16 9.04
C ILE A 622 -20.87 -12.76 7.67
N THR A 623 -21.90 -13.61 7.59
CA THR A 623 -22.29 -14.37 6.41
C THR A 623 -23.73 -14.01 6.01
N PRO A 624 -23.94 -12.99 5.16
CA PRO A 624 -25.26 -12.67 4.64
C PRO A 624 -25.75 -13.82 3.74
N GLN A 625 -27.03 -14.18 3.84
CA GLN A 625 -27.65 -15.20 2.98
C GLN A 625 -27.90 -14.68 1.57
N ARG A 626 -28.02 -13.37 1.40
CA ARG A 626 -28.08 -12.70 0.11
C ARG A 626 -27.29 -11.40 0.17
N PHE A 627 -26.67 -11.02 -0.94
CA PHE A 627 -25.93 -9.78 -1.06
C PHE A 627 -26.15 -9.14 -2.44
N PHE A 628 -25.92 -7.82 -2.51
CA PHE A 628 -26.13 -7.03 -3.70
C PHE A 628 -24.92 -7.11 -4.64
N THR A 629 -25.16 -7.34 -5.94
CA THR A 629 -24.11 -7.33 -6.96
C THR A 629 -24.23 -6.11 -7.87
N TYR A 630 -23.14 -5.35 -8.01
CA TYR A 630 -23.04 -4.25 -8.96
C TYR A 630 -22.76 -4.80 -10.37
N GLY A 631 -23.47 -4.28 -11.40
CA GLY A 631 -23.12 -4.56 -12.80
C GLY A 631 -24.02 -5.56 -13.54
N GLN A 632 -25.05 -6.11 -12.94
CA GLN A 632 -26.03 -6.91 -13.66
C GLN A 632 -27.09 -6.03 -14.35
N ASN A 633 -27.13 -6.12 -15.69
CA ASN A 633 -28.13 -5.44 -16.55
C ASN A 633 -29.50 -6.14 -16.54
N VAL A 634 -29.96 -6.69 -15.43
CA VAL A 634 -31.21 -7.46 -15.37
C VAL A 634 -32.28 -6.65 -14.65
N LYS A 635 -33.43 -6.56 -15.27
CA LYS A 635 -34.68 -6.12 -14.63
C LYS A 635 -35.10 -7.16 -13.60
N GLY A 636 -34.88 -6.90 -12.29
CA GLY A 636 -35.24 -7.82 -11.21
C GLY A 636 -34.50 -7.56 -9.91
N ASP A 637 -34.66 -8.45 -8.94
CA ASP A 637 -33.93 -8.41 -7.67
C ASP A 637 -32.42 -8.62 -7.94
N ARG A 638 -31.62 -7.62 -7.58
CA ARG A 638 -30.18 -7.63 -7.79
C ARG A 638 -29.41 -8.38 -6.69
N HIS A 639 -30.12 -9.12 -5.84
CA HIS A 639 -29.50 -9.91 -4.80
C HIS A 639 -29.18 -11.31 -5.33
N VAL A 640 -28.00 -11.78 -4.96
CA VAL A 640 -27.56 -13.17 -5.20
C VAL A 640 -27.60 -13.89 -3.85
N TYR A 641 -28.17 -15.12 -3.85
CA TYR A 641 -28.09 -15.98 -2.68
C TYR A 641 -26.68 -16.56 -2.55
N ALA A 642 -26.10 -16.39 -1.35
CA ALA A 642 -24.73 -16.78 -1.07
C ALA A 642 -24.68 -18.05 -0.22
N SER A 643 -23.70 -18.88 -0.50
CA SER A 643 -23.26 -19.93 0.42
C SER A 643 -22.13 -19.40 1.32
N ARG A 644 -22.03 -19.99 2.52
CA ARG A 644 -20.86 -19.74 3.38
C ARG A 644 -19.57 -19.99 2.59
N THR A 645 -18.54 -19.17 2.87
CA THR A 645 -17.24 -19.31 2.22
C THR A 645 -16.71 -20.76 2.24
N ARG A 646 -16.21 -21.23 1.12
CA ARG A 646 -15.55 -22.54 0.98
C ARG A 646 -14.27 -22.67 1.82
N PHE A 647 -13.74 -21.57 2.33
CA PHE A 647 -12.58 -21.57 3.21
C PHE A 647 -12.88 -22.01 4.64
N ILE A 648 -14.18 -22.07 5.03
CA ILE A 648 -14.65 -22.61 6.31
C ILE A 648 -15.57 -23.79 6.04
N PRO A 649 -15.01 -24.95 5.64
CA PRO A 649 -15.81 -26.17 5.42
C PRO A 649 -16.44 -26.67 6.73
N ALA A 650 -17.38 -27.60 6.63
CA ALA A 650 -18.09 -28.18 7.77
C ALA A 650 -17.15 -28.76 8.84
N THR A 651 -15.99 -29.26 8.42
CA THR A 651 -14.96 -29.82 9.32
C THR A 651 -14.33 -28.82 10.28
N LEU A 652 -14.38 -27.50 9.95
CA LEU A 652 -13.85 -26.45 10.78
C LEU A 652 -14.88 -25.75 11.67
N LEU A 653 -16.17 -26.06 11.52
CA LEU A 653 -17.25 -25.36 12.27
C LEU A 653 -17.13 -25.49 13.79
N HIS A 654 -16.54 -26.55 14.27
CA HIS A 654 -16.32 -26.77 15.71
C HIS A 654 -15.36 -25.74 16.33
N LEU A 655 -14.61 -24.99 15.51
CA LEU A 655 -13.71 -23.92 15.95
C LEU A 655 -14.43 -22.57 16.10
N PHE A 656 -15.68 -22.48 15.67
CA PHE A 656 -16.51 -21.27 15.70
C PHE A 656 -17.74 -21.45 16.56
N GLU A 657 -18.24 -20.34 17.09
CA GLU A 657 -19.57 -20.26 17.64
C GLU A 657 -20.51 -19.76 16.55
N THR A 658 -21.51 -20.58 16.17
CA THR A 658 -22.44 -20.24 15.09
C THR A 658 -23.72 -19.65 15.64
N THR A 659 -24.19 -18.53 15.08
CA THR A 659 -25.45 -17.88 15.47
C THR A 659 -26.16 -17.27 14.27
N ASN A 660 -27.49 -17.13 14.38
CA ASN A 660 -28.30 -16.39 13.42
C ASN A 660 -28.73 -15.06 14.03
N TRP A 661 -28.73 -14.01 13.21
CA TRP A 661 -29.20 -12.69 13.64
C TRP A 661 -30.17 -12.11 12.58
N PRO A 662 -31.28 -11.45 12.93
CA PRO A 662 -31.77 -11.36 14.30
C PRO A 662 -32.14 -12.73 14.88
N LYS A 663 -31.96 -12.89 16.19
CA LYS A 663 -32.44 -14.11 16.86
C LYS A 663 -33.93 -14.19 16.61
N VAL A 664 -34.38 -15.19 15.87
CA VAL A 664 -35.84 -15.48 15.77
C VAL A 664 -36.27 -15.78 17.18
N ALA A 665 -36.99 -14.87 17.77
CA ALA A 665 -37.68 -15.18 19.01
C ALA A 665 -38.49 -16.45 18.75
N ALA A 666 -38.20 -17.52 19.52
CA ALA A 666 -39.01 -18.73 19.45
C ALA A 666 -40.44 -18.26 19.48
N THR A 667 -41.20 -18.49 18.44
CA THR A 667 -42.57 -18.06 18.28
C THR A 667 -43.32 -18.51 19.51
N ALA A 668 -43.56 -17.59 20.45
CA ALA A 668 -44.63 -17.74 21.39
C ALA A 668 -45.86 -18.03 20.53
N SER A 669 -46.47 -19.18 20.77
CA SER A 669 -47.66 -19.66 20.07
C SER A 669 -48.56 -18.49 19.71
N VAL A 670 -48.89 -18.35 18.43
CA VAL A 670 -49.85 -17.39 17.93
C VAL A 670 -51.13 -17.61 18.69
N ALA A 671 -51.28 -16.93 19.84
CA ALA A 671 -52.57 -16.72 20.45
C ALA A 671 -53.36 -15.93 19.41
N SER A 672 -54.42 -16.57 18.94
CA SER A 672 -55.37 -16.13 17.91
C SER A 672 -55.49 -14.61 17.90
N ALA A 673 -54.91 -13.99 16.84
CA ALA A 673 -55.18 -12.60 16.52
C ALA A 673 -56.70 -12.50 16.29
N ARG A 674 -57.43 -11.95 17.24
CA ARG A 674 -58.81 -11.50 17.02
C ARG A 674 -58.75 -10.61 15.79
N ASN A 675 -59.51 -10.96 14.74
CA ASN A 675 -59.73 -10.15 13.54
C ASN A 675 -60.34 -8.81 13.91
N VAL A 676 -59.52 -7.84 14.31
CA VAL A 676 -59.95 -6.46 14.47
C VAL A 676 -59.84 -5.83 13.07
N ARG A 677 -60.96 -5.77 12.38
CA ARG A 677 -61.11 -4.96 11.16
C ARG A 677 -61.33 -3.50 11.62
N ILE A 678 -60.34 -2.69 11.41
CA ILE A 678 -60.47 -1.22 11.58
C ILE A 678 -60.79 -0.65 10.19
N ASP A 679 -61.96 -0.05 10.02
CA ASP A 679 -62.31 0.71 8.82
C ASP A 679 -61.61 2.08 8.88
N VAL A 680 -60.39 2.13 8.33
CA VAL A 680 -59.59 3.36 8.27
C VAL A 680 -60.29 4.44 7.45
N GLY A 681 -61.06 4.07 6.41
CA GLY A 681 -61.81 4.99 5.56
C GLY A 681 -62.93 5.67 6.31
N ALA A 682 -63.65 4.93 7.19
CA ALA A 682 -64.69 5.49 8.05
C ALA A 682 -64.07 6.48 9.09
N ARG A 683 -62.92 6.14 9.69
CA ARG A 683 -62.18 7.02 10.57
C ARG A 683 -61.71 8.30 9.92
N MET A 684 -61.13 8.20 8.69
CA MET A 684 -60.70 9.38 7.93
C MET A 684 -61.89 10.27 7.56
N ARG A 685 -63.05 9.71 7.14
CA ARG A 685 -64.25 10.49 6.89
C ARG A 685 -64.81 11.19 8.14
N SER A 686 -64.64 10.62 9.33
CA SER A 686 -65.09 11.27 10.58
C SER A 686 -64.17 12.42 11.03
N MET A 687 -62.97 12.53 10.56
CA MET A 687 -62.06 13.65 10.85
C MET A 687 -62.41 14.93 10.08
N TRP A 688 -63.27 14.83 9.08
CA TRP A 688 -63.68 15.95 8.22
C TRP A 688 -65.17 16.26 8.33
N LYS A 689 -65.84 15.73 9.31
CA LYS A 689 -67.17 16.13 9.80
C LYS A 689 -67.00 16.93 11.10
#